data_a3419c9e6a86e5a8b51778e656c3c380
#
_entry.id   a3419c9e6a86e5a8b51778e656c3c380
#
_cell.length_a   1.000
_cell.length_b   1.000
_cell.length_c   1.000
_cell.angle_alpha   90.00
_cell.angle_beta   90.00
_cell.angle_gamma   90.00
#
_symmetry.space_group_name_H-M   'P 1'
#
loop_
_entity.id
_entity.type
_entity.pdbx_description
1 polymer ?
#
loop_
_entity_poly.entity_id
_entity_poly.type
_entity_poly.pdbx_seq_one_letter_code
_entity_poly.pdbx_strand_id
1 'polypeptide(L)'
;MLLLWILVLVVGIAYLAHRRVAPLPALGVVAVYLLAMGAWSHAPGWLLLIFWVLIAVVAAPLLLPDLRRQYFTKPLFIWFQKVLPPMSETERDAIDAGTVWWDGELFSGRPDWDKLLAYPKVQLTEEEQAFIDGPTEELCAMVSDWEIGQAMDLPPAAWEHIKTHGFFALIIPKEYGGKGFSAYAHSQVAMKLATRSGDLASTVMVPNSLGPAELLLHYGTDEQRNHYLPRLARGDDIPCFALTGPLAGSDAGAMPDTGVICKGEWEGKQTLGLRLNWEKRYITLGPVATLLGLAFKAHDPDHLLGEEEDLGISLALIPTDTPGVEIGRRHLPLGAAFMNGPNSGKDVFIPLEYLIGGQEMLGKGWMMLMNCLSVGRSISLPAVGTGAAKFTSLVTGQYAQVREQFNVPLSAFEGIQEALARIGGNAWLMDSARMLTANAVDLGEKPSVLSAILKYHLTERGRECIGHAMDVHGGKGIIMGPNNYLGRSWQGAPIFITVEGANILSRNLMIFGQGAIRCHPFVLKEMALAGREDHDQALKEFDGLLMQHIGFAVSNAASTLVLNLGVGHFEKAPGNRLSQGYFRALNRQAAAFALLADLSMMLLGGELKRRERLSARLGDVLSHMYLASAALKRYHDLDSPDHLQPLFTWAMEESLGESERALDELLSNFPNKVLGCLLRVIVFPFGRRHTGPSDAMDAEVAAVIGRAKGDPTLEELLAGCYRPQSAEDPVGALQHAYDLLGASHPLQKKLHTALKSGQVKPAAGEHAIDAALHAGVLQPAEAQTLRDAEAARRKVIDVDDFSKEELTQAEGKVR
;
A
#
# COMPACT_ATOMS: atom_id res chain seq x y z
N MET A 1 51.70 -11.83 13.57
CA MET A 1 51.51 -10.79 14.62
C MET A 1 51.07 -9.46 13.99
N LEU A 2 51.87 -8.87 13.07
CA LEU A 2 51.53 -7.55 12.46
C LEU A 2 50.16 -7.55 11.75
N LEU A 3 49.83 -8.57 10.94
CA LEU A 3 48.51 -8.69 10.29
C LEU A 3 47.36 -8.73 11.28
N LEU A 4 47.55 -9.34 12.44
CA LEU A 4 46.53 -9.35 13.50
C LEU A 4 46.29 -7.95 14.08
N TRP A 5 47.38 -7.17 14.31
CA TRP A 5 47.26 -5.77 14.76
C TRP A 5 46.50 -4.92 13.73
N ILE A 6 46.80 -5.07 12.42
CA ILE A 6 46.12 -4.35 11.36
C ILE A 6 44.64 -4.79 11.31
N LEU A 7 44.37 -6.07 11.40
CA LEU A 7 42.98 -6.57 11.41
C LEU A 7 42.15 -6.00 12.58
N VAL A 8 42.74 -6.01 13.80
CA VAL A 8 42.10 -5.44 15.00
C VAL A 8 41.87 -3.94 14.84
N LEU A 9 42.84 -3.21 14.23
CA LEU A 9 42.67 -1.78 13.93
C LEU A 9 41.47 -1.54 13.00
N VAL A 10 41.39 -2.26 11.87
CA VAL A 10 40.30 -2.12 10.89
C VAL A 10 38.96 -2.49 11.50
N VAL A 11 38.88 -3.62 12.20
CA VAL A 11 37.66 -4.06 12.90
C VAL A 11 37.28 -3.06 13.99
N GLY A 12 38.25 -2.54 14.75
CA GLY A 12 38.01 -1.53 15.78
C GLY A 12 37.44 -0.22 15.21
N ILE A 13 38.03 0.29 14.13
CA ILE A 13 37.51 1.49 13.43
C ILE A 13 36.10 1.25 12.91
N ALA A 14 35.84 0.09 12.25
CA ALA A 14 34.52 -0.24 11.75
C ALA A 14 33.49 -0.36 12.90
N TYR A 15 33.88 -0.94 14.02
CA TYR A 15 33.01 -1.05 15.20
C TYR A 15 32.73 0.32 15.84
N LEU A 16 33.73 1.19 15.99
CA LEU A 16 33.51 2.55 16.50
C LEU A 16 32.56 3.35 15.60
N ALA A 17 32.73 3.25 14.28
CA ALA A 17 31.85 3.90 13.31
C ALA A 17 30.43 3.30 13.36
N HIS A 18 30.31 1.96 13.43
CA HIS A 18 29.03 1.27 13.62
C HIS A 18 28.29 1.74 14.90
N ARG A 19 29.03 1.90 16.01
CA ARG A 19 28.49 2.40 17.28
C ARG A 19 28.19 3.90 17.28
N ARG A 20 28.46 4.61 16.18
CA ARG A 20 28.29 6.07 16.04
C ARG A 20 29.03 6.84 17.15
N VAL A 21 30.20 6.36 17.52
CA VAL A 21 31.06 7.07 18.48
C VAL A 21 31.48 8.40 17.87
N ALA A 22 31.39 9.50 18.66
CA ALA A 22 31.76 10.83 18.18
C ALA A 22 33.18 10.82 17.60
N PRO A 23 33.45 11.55 16.49
CA PRO A 23 34.71 11.43 15.74
C PRO A 23 35.98 11.68 16.57
N LEU A 24 35.98 12.70 17.44
CA LEU A 24 37.16 13.03 18.26
C LEU A 24 37.51 11.96 19.32
N PRO A 25 36.57 11.44 20.13
CA PRO A 25 36.81 10.27 20.98
C PRO A 25 37.26 9.04 20.19
N ALA A 26 36.66 8.77 19.01
CA ALA A 26 37.04 7.64 18.16
C ALA A 26 38.50 7.76 17.69
N LEU A 27 38.92 8.93 17.22
CA LEU A 27 40.30 9.22 16.87
C LEU A 27 41.24 9.04 18.06
N GLY A 28 40.84 9.46 19.27
CA GLY A 28 41.61 9.24 20.51
C GLY A 28 41.85 7.75 20.78
N VAL A 29 40.82 6.90 20.64
CA VAL A 29 40.92 5.45 20.80
C VAL A 29 41.90 4.86 19.75
N VAL A 30 41.76 5.28 18.48
CA VAL A 30 42.64 4.82 17.39
C VAL A 30 44.08 5.28 17.62
N ALA A 31 44.32 6.51 18.09
CA ALA A 31 45.64 7.01 18.43
C ALA A 31 46.31 6.20 19.53
N VAL A 32 45.59 5.90 20.62
CA VAL A 32 46.07 5.06 21.72
C VAL A 32 46.41 3.65 21.20
N TYR A 33 45.57 3.10 20.34
CA TYR A 33 45.84 1.78 19.72
C TYR A 33 47.09 1.81 18.85
N LEU A 34 47.33 2.85 18.06
CA LEU A 34 48.55 2.96 17.25
C LEU A 34 49.81 3.14 18.09
N LEU A 35 49.75 3.80 19.25
CA LEU A 35 50.84 3.85 20.21
C LEU A 35 51.15 2.46 20.75
N ALA A 36 50.12 1.71 21.14
CA ALA A 36 50.27 0.33 21.60
C ALA A 36 50.85 -0.59 20.49
N MET A 37 50.38 -0.43 19.26
CA MET A 37 50.89 -1.15 18.09
C MET A 37 52.37 -0.84 17.87
N GLY A 38 52.78 0.44 17.97
CA GLY A 38 54.18 0.85 17.85
C GLY A 38 55.07 0.23 18.95
N ALA A 39 54.59 0.15 20.18
CA ALA A 39 55.33 -0.40 21.31
C ALA A 39 55.47 -1.90 21.27
N TRP A 40 54.49 -2.67 20.79
CA TRP A 40 54.43 -4.11 20.97
C TRP A 40 54.39 -4.97 19.71
N SER A 41 54.07 -4.38 18.49
CA SER A 41 53.88 -5.18 17.29
C SER A 41 55.14 -5.41 16.43
N HIS A 42 56.26 -4.72 16.70
CA HIS A 42 57.44 -4.64 15.83
C HIS A 42 57.09 -4.14 14.40
N ALA A 43 56.06 -3.28 14.29
CA ALA A 43 55.64 -2.70 13.00
C ALA A 43 56.75 -1.82 12.40
N PRO A 44 57.00 -1.89 11.08
CA PRO A 44 57.95 -0.98 10.43
C PRO A 44 57.54 0.48 10.65
N GLY A 45 58.57 1.33 10.96
CA GLY A 45 58.33 2.76 11.25
C GLY A 45 57.57 3.50 10.14
N TRP A 46 57.84 3.17 8.83
CA TRP A 46 57.16 3.73 7.71
C TRP A 46 55.66 3.40 7.70
N LEU A 47 55.26 2.22 8.16
CA LEU A 47 53.86 1.79 8.24
C LEU A 47 53.10 2.59 9.32
N LEU A 48 53.74 2.73 10.49
CA LEU A 48 53.21 3.55 11.58
C LEU A 48 53.09 5.01 11.15
N LEU A 49 54.06 5.54 10.41
CA LEU A 49 54.02 6.91 9.88
C LEU A 49 52.81 7.08 8.95
N ILE A 50 52.54 6.12 8.06
CA ILE A 50 51.35 6.13 7.20
C ILE A 50 50.07 6.23 8.05
N PHE A 51 49.89 5.37 9.07
CA PHE A 51 48.71 5.43 9.93
C PHE A 51 48.59 6.75 10.69
N TRP A 52 49.70 7.32 11.19
CA TRP A 52 49.69 8.62 11.84
C TRP A 52 49.33 9.76 10.88
N VAL A 53 49.81 9.73 9.64
CA VAL A 53 49.44 10.69 8.60
C VAL A 53 47.94 10.55 8.27
N LEU A 54 47.43 9.33 8.14
CA LEU A 54 45.98 9.11 7.91
C LEU A 54 45.11 9.65 9.05
N ILE A 55 45.52 9.43 10.31
CA ILE A 55 44.81 10.04 11.46
C ILE A 55 44.87 11.56 11.37
N ALA A 56 46.06 12.17 11.09
CA ALA A 56 46.21 13.62 11.00
C ALA A 56 45.34 14.21 9.87
N VAL A 57 45.24 13.52 8.71
CA VAL A 57 44.37 13.90 7.60
C VAL A 57 42.89 13.91 7.99
N VAL A 58 42.47 12.94 8.76
CA VAL A 58 41.05 12.83 9.25
C VAL A 58 40.83 13.83 10.40
N ALA A 59 41.79 14.01 11.30
CA ALA A 59 41.68 14.92 12.45
C ALA A 59 41.69 16.39 12.05
N ALA A 60 42.50 16.77 11.06
CA ALA A 60 42.65 18.16 10.64
C ALA A 60 41.33 18.84 10.28
N PRO A 61 40.42 18.30 9.44
CA PRO A 61 39.13 18.90 9.16
C PRO A 61 38.19 18.98 10.40
N LEU A 62 38.36 18.07 11.37
CA LEU A 62 37.56 18.08 12.59
C LEU A 62 38.04 19.13 13.60
N LEU A 63 39.35 19.34 13.68
CA LEU A 63 39.99 20.29 14.64
C LEU A 63 40.12 21.72 14.10
N LEU A 64 40.11 21.89 12.78
CA LEU A 64 40.34 23.18 12.11
C LEU A 64 39.12 23.58 11.28
N PRO A 65 38.00 23.95 11.90
CA PRO A 65 36.75 24.23 11.20
C PRO A 65 36.84 25.39 10.17
N ASP A 66 37.66 26.39 10.39
CA ASP A 66 37.81 27.50 9.44
C ASP A 66 38.51 27.07 8.16
N LEU A 67 39.58 26.26 8.26
CA LEU A 67 40.25 25.70 7.09
C LEU A 67 39.32 24.71 6.35
N ARG A 68 38.61 23.87 7.09
CA ARG A 68 37.60 22.97 6.51
C ARG A 68 36.54 23.72 5.73
N ARG A 69 35.97 24.78 6.33
CA ARG A 69 34.97 25.64 5.66
C ARG A 69 35.50 26.29 4.40
N GLN A 70 36.71 26.81 4.44
CA GLN A 70 37.29 27.49 3.31
C GLN A 70 37.68 26.55 2.16
N TYR A 71 38.34 25.42 2.45
CA TYR A 71 38.96 24.58 1.43
C TYR A 71 38.14 23.35 1.06
N PHE A 72 37.18 22.93 1.88
CA PHE A 72 36.38 21.76 1.64
C PHE A 72 34.88 22.10 1.51
N THR A 73 34.29 22.72 2.54
CA THR A 73 32.84 22.93 2.58
C THR A 73 32.38 23.97 1.55
N LYS A 74 33.07 25.10 1.42
CA LYS A 74 32.70 26.18 0.48
C LYS A 74 32.71 25.74 -0.99
N PRO A 75 33.74 25.05 -1.51
CA PRO A 75 33.74 24.53 -2.87
C PRO A 75 32.60 23.54 -3.10
N LEU A 76 32.34 22.66 -2.11
CA LEU A 76 31.27 21.67 -2.18
C LEU A 76 29.89 22.34 -2.14
N PHE A 77 29.68 23.34 -1.31
CA PHE A 77 28.44 24.13 -1.23
C PHE A 77 28.14 24.83 -2.57
N ILE A 78 29.13 25.47 -3.18
CA ILE A 78 28.96 26.10 -4.49
C ILE A 78 28.64 25.06 -5.58
N TRP A 79 29.32 23.91 -5.53
CA TRP A 79 29.03 22.81 -6.46
C TRP A 79 27.62 22.29 -6.24
N PHE A 80 27.20 22.08 -4.99
CA PHE A 80 25.88 21.59 -4.62
C PHE A 80 24.77 22.53 -5.12
N GLN A 81 24.93 23.85 -4.95
CA GLN A 81 24.00 24.83 -5.51
C GLN A 81 23.85 24.76 -7.04
N LYS A 82 24.93 24.41 -7.76
CA LYS A 82 24.88 24.26 -9.22
C LYS A 82 24.25 22.95 -9.70
N VAL A 83 24.36 21.91 -8.91
CA VAL A 83 23.88 20.57 -9.28
C VAL A 83 22.42 20.35 -8.86
N LEU A 84 21.94 21.11 -7.90
CA LEU A 84 20.53 21.06 -7.49
C LEU A 84 19.65 21.45 -8.67
N PRO A 85 18.74 20.56 -9.14
CA PRO A 85 17.77 20.92 -10.15
C PRO A 85 16.84 22.01 -9.59
N PRO A 86 16.41 22.98 -10.41
CA PRO A 86 15.37 23.90 -10.01
C PRO A 86 14.11 23.07 -9.68
N MET A 87 13.53 23.32 -8.53
CA MET A 87 12.31 22.68 -8.08
C MET A 87 11.12 23.54 -8.51
N SER A 88 10.15 22.96 -9.24
CA SER A 88 8.91 23.64 -9.56
C SER A 88 8.06 23.85 -8.30
N GLU A 89 7.12 24.79 -8.35
CA GLU A 89 6.18 25.00 -7.23
C GLU A 89 5.37 23.73 -6.93
N THR A 90 4.90 23.05 -7.96
CA THR A 90 4.15 21.78 -7.81
C THR A 90 5.00 20.65 -7.20
N GLU A 91 6.31 20.59 -7.49
CA GLU A 91 7.23 19.66 -6.82
C GLU A 91 7.46 20.03 -5.36
N ARG A 92 7.56 21.34 -5.06
CA ARG A 92 7.70 21.84 -3.69
C ARG A 92 6.46 21.52 -2.87
N ASP A 93 5.28 21.85 -3.37
CA ASP A 93 4.00 21.50 -2.73
C ASP A 93 3.89 20.01 -2.46
N ALA A 94 4.31 19.16 -3.42
CA ALA A 94 4.30 17.71 -3.25
C ALA A 94 5.30 17.24 -2.19
N ILE A 95 6.44 17.91 -2.01
CA ILE A 95 7.43 17.61 -0.98
C ILE A 95 6.99 18.16 0.38
N ASP A 96 6.39 19.34 0.44
CA ASP A 96 5.94 19.96 1.68
C ASP A 96 4.64 19.32 2.21
N ALA A 97 3.85 18.70 1.33
CA ALA A 97 2.66 17.97 1.72
C ALA A 97 2.99 16.68 2.49
N GLY A 98 2.34 16.48 3.63
CA GLY A 98 2.47 15.28 4.43
C GLY A 98 3.62 15.29 5.45
N THR A 99 3.72 14.21 6.21
CA THR A 99 4.69 14.01 7.29
C THR A 99 5.64 12.85 7.01
N VAL A 100 6.78 12.84 7.70
CA VAL A 100 7.73 11.72 7.72
C VAL A 100 7.51 10.94 9.01
N TRP A 101 7.25 9.67 8.90
CA TRP A 101 6.94 8.80 10.04
C TRP A 101 7.91 7.61 10.12
N TRP A 102 7.43 6.37 9.96
CA TRP A 102 8.27 5.17 10.04
C TRP A 102 9.23 5.01 8.84
N ASP A 103 8.88 5.56 7.71
CA ASP A 103 9.76 5.67 6.54
C ASP A 103 11.07 6.41 6.85
N GLY A 104 11.03 7.48 7.65
CA GLY A 104 12.22 8.17 8.11
C GLY A 104 13.13 7.32 9.00
N GLU A 105 12.56 6.47 9.86
CA GLU A 105 13.32 5.52 10.66
C GLU A 105 14.05 4.50 9.78
N LEU A 106 13.41 3.99 8.74
CA LEU A 106 14.03 3.07 7.78
C LEU A 106 15.16 3.74 6.99
N PHE A 107 15.02 5.01 6.62
CA PHE A 107 16.08 5.80 5.98
C PHE A 107 17.26 6.09 6.91
N SER A 108 17.07 6.05 8.24
CA SER A 108 18.15 6.28 9.21
C SER A 108 19.26 5.22 9.17
N GLY A 109 19.00 4.08 8.54
CA GLY A 109 19.87 2.90 8.52
C GLY A 109 19.97 2.18 9.88
N ARG A 110 19.25 2.67 10.89
CA ARG A 110 19.19 2.10 12.24
C ARG A 110 17.83 2.44 12.88
N PRO A 111 16.77 1.74 12.45
CA PRO A 111 15.41 1.98 12.96
C PRO A 111 15.32 1.79 14.48
N ASP A 112 14.57 2.66 15.13
CA ASP A 112 14.23 2.54 16.56
C ASP A 112 12.98 1.65 16.70
N TRP A 113 13.21 0.37 16.93
CA TRP A 113 12.14 -0.61 17.07
C TRP A 113 11.28 -0.40 18.31
N ASP A 114 11.86 0.11 19.39
CA ASP A 114 11.09 0.40 20.62
C ASP A 114 10.06 1.49 20.34
N LYS A 115 10.40 2.49 19.49
CA LYS A 115 9.46 3.51 19.01
C LYS A 115 8.31 2.89 18.19
N LEU A 116 8.59 1.95 17.26
CA LEU A 116 7.56 1.27 16.49
C LEU A 116 6.60 0.50 17.41
N LEU A 117 7.16 -0.27 18.33
CA LEU A 117 6.38 -1.11 19.24
C LEU A 117 5.59 -0.30 20.26
N ALA A 118 6.02 0.92 20.58
CA ALA A 118 5.32 1.83 21.48
C ALA A 118 4.08 2.50 20.86
N TYR A 119 3.91 2.50 19.53
CA TYR A 119 2.67 3.01 18.94
C TYR A 119 1.47 2.19 19.42
N PRO A 120 0.33 2.84 19.70
CA PRO A 120 -0.86 2.16 20.19
C PRO A 120 -1.35 1.10 19.20
N LYS A 121 -1.90 0.02 19.71
CA LYS A 121 -2.62 -0.97 18.90
C LYS A 121 -3.89 -0.32 18.34
N VAL A 122 -4.17 -0.54 17.05
CA VAL A 122 -5.42 -0.09 16.43
C VAL A 122 -6.62 -0.80 17.07
N GLN A 123 -7.65 -0.02 17.36
CA GLN A 123 -8.89 -0.53 17.93
C GLN A 123 -10.07 0.27 17.37
N LEU A 124 -11.18 -0.42 17.13
CA LEU A 124 -12.45 0.21 16.78
C LEU A 124 -13.16 0.63 18.08
N THR A 125 -13.85 1.75 18.03
CA THR A 125 -14.83 2.10 19.06
C THR A 125 -16.04 1.17 18.98
N GLU A 126 -16.87 1.12 20.04
CA GLU A 126 -18.10 0.33 20.02
C GLU A 126 -19.07 0.76 18.90
N GLU A 127 -19.14 2.06 18.61
CA GLU A 127 -19.97 2.61 17.53
C GLU A 127 -19.45 2.20 16.15
N GLU A 128 -18.15 2.25 15.92
CA GLU A 128 -17.51 1.82 14.67
C GLU A 128 -17.71 0.32 14.44
N GLN A 129 -17.51 -0.49 15.48
CA GLN A 129 -17.72 -1.93 15.42
C GLN A 129 -19.20 -2.25 15.11
N ALA A 130 -20.13 -1.59 15.81
CA ALA A 130 -21.57 -1.76 15.57
C ALA A 130 -21.98 -1.39 14.14
N PHE A 131 -21.37 -0.37 13.55
CA PHE A 131 -21.62 0.02 12.16
C PHE A 131 -21.10 -1.04 11.17
N ILE A 132 -19.94 -1.65 11.45
CA ILE A 132 -19.37 -2.72 10.63
C ILE A 132 -20.19 -4.00 10.72
N ASP A 133 -20.69 -4.34 11.92
CA ASP A 133 -21.42 -5.59 12.17
C ASP A 133 -22.91 -5.49 11.85
N GLY A 134 -23.48 -4.29 11.82
CA GLY A 134 -24.87 -4.00 11.44
C GLY A 134 -24.98 -3.47 10.02
N PRO A 135 -25.03 -2.14 9.81
CA PRO A 135 -25.30 -1.52 8.51
C PRO A 135 -24.39 -2.03 7.37
N THR A 136 -23.09 -2.27 7.64
CA THR A 136 -22.16 -2.75 6.60
C THR A 136 -22.43 -4.22 6.26
N GLU A 137 -22.73 -5.07 7.24
CA GLU A 137 -23.11 -6.46 7.01
C GLU A 137 -24.42 -6.55 6.23
N GLU A 138 -25.44 -5.75 6.61
CA GLU A 138 -26.72 -5.67 5.93
C GLU A 138 -26.55 -5.23 4.48
N LEU A 139 -25.74 -4.21 4.21
CA LEU A 139 -25.47 -3.75 2.86
C LEU A 139 -24.82 -4.83 1.99
N CYS A 140 -23.87 -5.60 2.54
CA CYS A 140 -23.29 -6.75 1.86
C CYS A 140 -24.33 -7.83 1.55
N ALA A 141 -25.27 -8.07 2.47
CA ALA A 141 -26.30 -9.07 2.28
C ALA A 141 -27.36 -8.68 1.25
N MET A 142 -27.58 -7.37 1.02
CA MET A 142 -28.59 -6.84 0.08
C MET A 142 -28.18 -6.96 -1.39
N VAL A 143 -26.90 -7.26 -1.71
CA VAL A 143 -26.38 -7.19 -3.07
C VAL A 143 -25.84 -8.53 -3.54
N SER A 144 -25.96 -8.78 -4.82
CA SER A 144 -25.30 -9.85 -5.57
C SER A 144 -24.37 -9.20 -6.60
N ASP A 145 -23.10 -9.59 -6.62
CA ASP A 145 -22.13 -9.02 -7.57
C ASP A 145 -22.52 -9.33 -9.02
N TRP A 146 -23.10 -10.52 -9.26
CA TRP A 146 -23.64 -10.89 -10.57
C TRP A 146 -24.80 -9.98 -11.00
N GLU A 147 -25.78 -9.73 -10.12
CA GLU A 147 -26.93 -8.89 -10.43
C GLU A 147 -26.54 -7.42 -10.66
N ILE A 148 -25.61 -6.89 -9.85
CA ILE A 148 -25.01 -5.57 -10.07
C ILE A 148 -24.43 -5.49 -11.49
N GLY A 149 -23.67 -6.51 -11.91
CA GLY A 149 -23.10 -6.55 -13.25
C GLY A 149 -24.12 -6.62 -14.37
N GLN A 150 -25.23 -7.35 -14.17
CA GLN A 150 -26.32 -7.46 -15.14
C GLN A 150 -27.16 -6.14 -15.23
N ALA A 151 -27.38 -5.51 -14.07
CA ALA A 151 -28.12 -4.25 -14.00
C ALA A 151 -27.25 -3.03 -14.39
N MET A 152 -25.92 -3.20 -14.38
CA MET A 152 -24.95 -2.11 -14.53
C MET A 152 -25.14 -0.98 -13.50
N ASP A 153 -25.69 -1.31 -12.34
CA ASP A 153 -25.92 -0.40 -11.20
C ASP A 153 -26.16 -1.18 -9.91
N LEU A 154 -26.06 -0.49 -8.78
CA LEU A 154 -26.48 -1.02 -7.49
C LEU A 154 -28.02 -1.08 -7.45
N PRO A 155 -28.60 -2.05 -6.72
CA PRO A 155 -30.04 -2.07 -6.47
C PRO A 155 -30.50 -0.76 -5.80
N PRO A 156 -31.73 -0.24 -6.13
CA PRO A 156 -32.26 0.98 -5.50
C PRO A 156 -32.29 0.92 -3.96
N ALA A 157 -32.59 -0.27 -3.40
CA ALA A 157 -32.56 -0.49 -1.96
C ALA A 157 -31.13 -0.32 -1.36
N ALA A 158 -30.08 -0.70 -2.08
CA ALA A 158 -28.71 -0.50 -1.64
C ALA A 158 -28.32 0.99 -1.66
N TRP A 159 -28.72 1.75 -2.70
CA TRP A 159 -28.55 3.21 -2.73
C TRP A 159 -29.25 3.90 -1.55
N GLU A 160 -30.48 3.51 -1.24
CA GLU A 160 -31.21 4.07 -0.11
C GLU A 160 -30.55 3.71 1.24
N HIS A 161 -30.11 2.48 1.40
CA HIS A 161 -29.37 2.04 2.60
C HIS A 161 -28.07 2.82 2.80
N ILE A 162 -27.29 3.02 1.72
CA ILE A 162 -26.05 3.83 1.73
C ILE A 162 -26.32 5.24 2.25
N LYS A 163 -27.38 5.90 1.75
CA LYS A 163 -27.76 7.26 2.17
C LYS A 163 -28.27 7.28 3.60
N THR A 164 -29.24 6.44 3.93
CA THR A 164 -29.89 6.41 5.24
C THR A 164 -28.92 6.14 6.38
N HIS A 165 -27.93 5.25 6.17
CA HIS A 165 -26.95 4.92 7.19
C HIS A 165 -25.70 5.81 7.15
N GLY A 166 -25.57 6.73 6.18
CA GLY A 166 -24.51 7.72 6.11
C GLY A 166 -23.17 7.14 5.65
N PHE A 167 -23.15 6.18 4.74
CA PHE A 167 -21.92 5.62 4.18
C PHE A 167 -21.10 6.64 3.39
N PHE A 168 -21.70 7.73 2.89
CA PHE A 168 -20.96 8.82 2.25
C PHE A 168 -20.30 9.79 3.24
N ALA A 169 -20.52 9.61 4.53
CA ALA A 169 -20.15 10.53 5.58
C ALA A 169 -19.31 9.88 6.69
N LEU A 170 -18.56 8.82 6.40
CA LEU A 170 -17.74 8.14 7.39
C LEU A 170 -16.74 9.09 8.04
N ILE A 171 -16.07 9.93 7.25
CA ILE A 171 -15.04 10.89 7.69
C ILE A 171 -15.61 12.25 8.14
N ILE A 172 -16.85 12.59 7.76
CA ILE A 172 -17.46 13.88 8.12
C ILE A 172 -17.73 13.89 9.63
N PRO A 173 -17.30 14.93 10.36
CA PRO A 173 -17.53 15.05 11.80
C PRO A 173 -19.01 15.03 12.19
N LYS A 174 -19.29 14.58 13.41
CA LYS A 174 -20.66 14.49 13.96
C LYS A 174 -21.38 15.83 14.04
N GLU A 175 -20.66 16.92 14.22
CA GLU A 175 -21.22 18.29 14.24
C GLU A 175 -21.88 18.68 12.92
N TYR A 176 -21.45 18.08 11.80
CA TYR A 176 -22.09 18.26 10.50
C TYR A 176 -23.03 17.09 10.13
N GLY A 177 -23.36 16.21 11.08
CA GLY A 177 -24.25 15.07 10.86
C GLY A 177 -23.59 13.83 10.26
N GLY A 178 -22.26 13.80 10.16
CA GLY A 178 -21.49 12.63 9.73
C GLY A 178 -21.22 11.64 10.85
N LYS A 179 -20.40 10.64 10.57
CA LYS A 179 -20.02 9.58 11.51
C LYS A 179 -18.80 9.97 12.35
N GLY A 180 -17.85 10.74 11.81
CA GLY A 180 -16.58 11.09 12.44
C GLY A 180 -15.75 9.85 12.78
N PHE A 181 -15.76 8.84 11.92
CA PHE A 181 -15.05 7.59 12.11
C PHE A 181 -13.55 7.74 11.91
N SER A 182 -12.79 6.89 12.59
CA SER A 182 -11.35 6.77 12.42
C SER A 182 -10.98 6.29 11.01
N ALA A 183 -9.75 6.57 10.59
CA ALA A 183 -9.20 6.05 9.35
C ALA A 183 -9.19 4.51 9.33
N TYR A 184 -8.97 3.90 10.50
CA TYR A 184 -9.05 2.44 10.63
C TYR A 184 -10.47 1.92 10.41
N ALA A 185 -11.49 2.54 10.98
CA ALA A 185 -12.88 2.17 10.76
C ALA A 185 -13.30 2.35 9.28
N HIS A 186 -12.94 3.47 8.66
CA HIS A 186 -13.16 3.69 7.22
C HIS A 186 -12.50 2.58 6.39
N SER A 187 -11.25 2.21 6.71
CA SER A 187 -10.53 1.12 6.05
C SER A 187 -11.23 -0.24 6.24
N GLN A 188 -11.79 -0.51 7.42
CA GLN A 188 -12.52 -1.75 7.69
C GLN A 188 -13.83 -1.84 6.91
N VAL A 189 -14.61 -0.74 6.85
CA VAL A 189 -15.84 -0.67 6.04
C VAL A 189 -15.51 -0.94 4.56
N ALA A 190 -14.54 -0.20 4.00
CA ALA A 190 -14.14 -0.36 2.60
C ALA A 190 -13.65 -1.79 2.29
N MET A 191 -12.84 -2.38 3.19
CA MET A 191 -12.36 -3.76 3.06
C MET A 191 -13.52 -4.76 3.08
N LYS A 192 -14.45 -4.64 4.01
CA LYS A 192 -15.61 -5.55 4.12
C LYS A 192 -16.49 -5.49 2.87
N LEU A 193 -16.80 -4.28 2.39
CA LEU A 193 -17.56 -4.11 1.15
C LEU A 193 -16.84 -4.72 -0.06
N ALA A 194 -15.50 -4.56 -0.14
CA ALA A 194 -14.69 -5.13 -1.22
C ALA A 194 -14.70 -6.66 -1.22
N THR A 195 -14.88 -7.32 -0.07
CA THR A 195 -15.04 -8.78 -0.02
C THR A 195 -16.38 -9.26 -0.57
N ARG A 196 -17.33 -8.33 -0.79
CA ARG A 196 -18.62 -8.63 -1.42
C ARG A 196 -18.67 -8.23 -2.88
N SER A 197 -18.34 -6.96 -3.17
CA SER A 197 -18.33 -6.42 -4.53
C SER A 197 -17.37 -5.22 -4.65
N GLY A 198 -16.55 -5.22 -5.68
CA GLY A 198 -15.69 -4.09 -6.03
C GLY A 198 -16.48 -2.84 -6.43
N ASP A 199 -17.64 -3.00 -7.07
CA ASP A 199 -18.53 -1.91 -7.47
C ASP A 199 -19.14 -1.22 -6.23
N LEU A 200 -19.57 -2.01 -5.25
CA LEU A 200 -20.09 -1.50 -3.98
C LEU A 200 -19.03 -0.74 -3.20
N ALA A 201 -17.83 -1.33 -3.06
CA ALA A 201 -16.72 -0.67 -2.38
C ALA A 201 -16.32 0.64 -3.06
N SER A 202 -16.25 0.67 -4.40
CA SER A 202 -15.92 1.88 -5.17
C SER A 202 -16.94 2.99 -4.96
N THR A 203 -18.23 2.66 -4.88
CA THR A 203 -19.30 3.63 -4.65
C THR A 203 -19.19 4.30 -3.28
N VAL A 204 -18.84 3.55 -2.23
CA VAL A 204 -18.75 4.08 -0.85
C VAL A 204 -17.41 4.77 -0.57
N MET A 205 -16.29 4.21 -1.06
CA MET A 205 -14.97 4.71 -0.69
C MET A 205 -14.66 6.09 -1.27
N VAL A 206 -15.15 6.42 -2.49
CA VAL A 206 -14.76 7.65 -3.18
C VAL A 206 -15.25 8.91 -2.47
N PRO A 207 -16.49 9.03 -2.00
CA PRO A 207 -16.92 10.20 -1.20
C PRO A 207 -16.07 10.42 0.06
N ASN A 208 -15.55 9.34 0.65
CA ASN A 208 -14.76 9.36 1.88
C ASN A 208 -13.24 9.50 1.65
N SER A 209 -12.77 9.55 0.42
CA SER A 209 -11.32 9.64 0.11
C SER A 209 -10.96 10.69 -0.92
N LEU A 210 -11.70 10.77 -2.02
CA LEU A 210 -11.49 11.70 -3.12
C LEU A 210 -12.65 12.68 -3.28
N GLY A 211 -13.63 12.64 -2.38
CA GLY A 211 -14.75 13.55 -2.36
C GLY A 211 -14.36 14.93 -1.86
N PRO A 212 -15.16 15.97 -2.15
CA PRO A 212 -14.91 17.32 -1.66
C PRO A 212 -14.99 17.46 -0.14
N ALA A 213 -15.53 16.48 0.60
CA ALA A 213 -15.65 16.57 2.06
C ALA A 213 -14.29 16.79 2.75
N GLU A 214 -13.25 16.04 2.38
CA GLU A 214 -11.91 16.21 2.94
C GLU A 214 -11.32 17.60 2.65
N LEU A 215 -11.50 18.08 1.42
CA LEU A 215 -11.09 19.43 1.02
C LEU A 215 -11.83 20.52 1.79
N LEU A 216 -13.14 20.36 2.00
CA LEU A 216 -13.96 21.29 2.77
C LEU A 216 -13.56 21.34 4.24
N LEU A 217 -13.30 20.18 4.84
CA LEU A 217 -12.87 20.09 6.25
C LEU A 217 -11.58 20.86 6.51
N HIS A 218 -10.62 20.77 5.58
CA HIS A 218 -9.32 21.41 5.75
C HIS A 218 -9.24 22.83 5.24
N TYR A 219 -9.95 23.16 4.17
CA TYR A 219 -9.76 24.42 3.44
C TYR A 219 -11.06 25.20 3.18
N GLY A 220 -12.24 24.60 3.36
CA GLY A 220 -13.51 25.26 3.15
C GLY A 220 -13.72 26.46 4.08
N THR A 221 -14.45 27.48 3.63
CA THR A 221 -14.93 28.54 4.53
C THR A 221 -15.98 27.98 5.49
N ASP A 222 -16.31 28.70 6.55
CA ASP A 222 -17.36 28.29 7.49
C ASP A 222 -18.71 28.15 6.79
N GLU A 223 -19.02 29.07 5.85
CA GLU A 223 -20.23 29.01 5.05
C GLU A 223 -20.29 27.76 4.18
N GLN A 224 -19.17 27.43 3.51
CA GLN A 224 -19.07 26.23 2.69
C GLN A 224 -19.21 24.95 3.54
N ARG A 225 -18.51 24.86 4.66
CA ARG A 225 -18.62 23.72 5.58
C ARG A 225 -20.06 23.53 6.07
N ASN A 226 -20.67 24.59 6.57
CA ASN A 226 -22.04 24.55 7.10
C ASN A 226 -23.10 24.27 6.02
N HIS A 227 -22.85 24.64 4.75
CA HIS A 227 -23.76 24.37 3.66
C HIS A 227 -23.61 22.95 3.10
N TYR A 228 -22.39 22.55 2.73
CA TYR A 228 -22.17 21.31 1.97
C TYR A 228 -22.03 20.07 2.86
N LEU A 229 -21.29 20.13 3.99
CA LEU A 229 -21.03 18.93 4.78
C LEU A 229 -22.29 18.25 5.30
N PRO A 230 -23.31 18.96 5.82
CA PRO A 230 -24.57 18.31 6.23
C PRO A 230 -25.34 17.68 5.06
N ARG A 231 -25.29 18.25 3.87
CA ARG A 231 -25.96 17.72 2.67
C ARG A 231 -25.28 16.45 2.17
N LEU A 232 -23.93 16.46 2.14
CA LEU A 232 -23.12 15.28 1.86
C LEU A 232 -23.35 14.17 2.90
N ALA A 233 -23.46 14.54 4.16
CA ALA A 233 -23.68 13.58 5.25
C ALA A 233 -25.01 12.84 5.14
N ARG A 234 -26.08 13.53 4.70
CA ARG A 234 -27.39 12.92 4.48
C ARG A 234 -27.53 12.25 3.11
N GLY A 235 -26.54 12.39 2.22
CA GLY A 235 -26.63 11.93 0.84
C GLY A 235 -27.62 12.72 -0.02
N ASP A 236 -27.98 13.95 0.40
CA ASP A 236 -28.73 14.92 -0.42
C ASP A 236 -27.88 15.34 -1.61
N ASP A 237 -26.56 15.49 -1.40
CA ASP A 237 -25.58 15.68 -2.44
C ASP A 237 -24.72 14.43 -2.61
N ILE A 238 -24.57 14.01 -3.86
CA ILE A 238 -23.63 12.97 -4.28
C ILE A 238 -22.42 13.66 -4.90
N PRO A 239 -21.23 13.55 -4.30
CA PRO A 239 -20.05 14.23 -4.78
C PRO A 239 -19.31 13.44 -5.85
N CYS A 240 -18.65 14.16 -6.78
CA CYS A 240 -17.54 13.62 -7.55
C CYS A 240 -16.40 14.62 -7.60
N PHE A 241 -15.18 14.15 -7.96
CA PHE A 241 -14.02 15.02 -8.12
C PHE A 241 -13.38 14.86 -9.50
N ALA A 242 -13.41 15.92 -10.30
CA ALA A 242 -12.99 15.97 -11.68
C ALA A 242 -11.56 16.53 -11.81
N LEU A 243 -10.56 15.63 -11.83
CA LEU A 243 -9.15 15.95 -11.98
C LEU A 243 -8.61 15.51 -13.34
N THR A 244 -8.77 14.22 -13.68
CA THR A 244 -8.18 13.60 -14.87
C THR A 244 -8.91 14.01 -16.15
N GLY A 245 -8.14 14.44 -17.15
CA GLY A 245 -8.66 14.80 -18.49
C GLY A 245 -7.98 13.99 -19.62
N PRO A 246 -8.34 14.22 -20.88
CA PRO A 246 -7.74 13.53 -22.03
C PRO A 246 -6.23 13.70 -22.16
N LEU A 247 -5.70 14.87 -21.80
CA LEU A 247 -4.29 15.25 -21.93
C LEU A 247 -3.53 15.23 -20.61
N ALA A 248 -4.19 15.07 -19.48
CA ALA A 248 -3.59 15.10 -18.14
C ALA A 248 -4.09 13.92 -17.29
N GLY A 249 -3.23 12.92 -17.15
CA GLY A 249 -3.46 11.73 -16.31
C GLY A 249 -2.43 11.66 -15.19
N SER A 250 -1.33 10.93 -15.40
CA SER A 250 -0.22 10.86 -14.43
C SER A 250 0.44 12.23 -14.19
N ASP A 251 0.52 13.06 -15.22
CA ASP A 251 0.89 14.46 -15.13
C ASP A 251 -0.38 15.33 -14.97
N ALA A 252 -0.98 15.25 -13.79
CA ALA A 252 -2.23 15.97 -13.52
C ALA A 252 -2.03 17.50 -13.50
N GLY A 253 -0.82 17.99 -13.16
CA GLY A 253 -0.49 19.41 -13.20
C GLY A 253 -0.48 20.03 -14.61
N ALA A 254 -0.35 19.20 -15.66
CA ALA A 254 -0.38 19.65 -17.06
C ALA A 254 -1.81 19.81 -17.63
N MET A 255 -2.85 19.80 -16.77
CA MET A 255 -4.24 19.96 -17.22
C MET A 255 -4.41 21.21 -18.10
N PRO A 256 -5.16 21.09 -19.23
CA PRO A 256 -5.45 22.22 -20.11
C PRO A 256 -6.71 22.98 -19.71
N ASP A 257 -7.44 22.50 -18.72
CA ASP A 257 -8.71 23.07 -18.27
C ASP A 257 -8.49 24.45 -17.67
N THR A 258 -9.30 25.43 -18.00
CA THR A 258 -9.09 26.84 -17.65
C THR A 258 -10.28 27.48 -16.96
N GLY A 259 -10.00 28.46 -16.10
CA GLY A 259 -10.96 29.38 -15.53
C GLY A 259 -10.45 30.82 -15.66
N VAL A 260 -11.18 31.66 -16.35
CA VAL A 260 -10.81 33.08 -16.56
C VAL A 260 -11.64 33.95 -15.66
N ILE A 261 -10.96 34.78 -14.85
CA ILE A 261 -11.61 35.78 -13.99
C ILE A 261 -12.33 36.79 -14.87
N CYS A 262 -13.60 37.01 -14.59
CA CYS A 262 -14.44 37.97 -15.36
C CYS A 262 -15.64 38.42 -14.54
N LYS A 263 -16.32 39.46 -15.02
CA LYS A 263 -17.64 39.86 -14.52
C LYS A 263 -18.72 39.18 -15.34
N GLY A 264 -19.68 38.54 -14.68
CA GLY A 264 -20.81 37.87 -15.30
C GLY A 264 -22.11 38.12 -14.53
N GLU A 265 -23.21 37.70 -15.09
CA GLU A 265 -24.50 37.74 -14.42
C GLU A 265 -24.72 36.47 -13.60
N TRP A 266 -25.00 36.64 -12.32
CA TRP A 266 -25.33 35.55 -11.40
C TRP A 266 -26.52 35.96 -10.55
N GLU A 267 -27.60 35.17 -10.58
CA GLU A 267 -28.87 35.47 -9.89
C GLU A 267 -29.38 36.88 -10.15
N GLY A 268 -29.25 37.36 -11.39
CA GLY A 268 -29.71 38.70 -11.82
C GLY A 268 -28.82 39.86 -11.37
N LYS A 269 -27.62 39.60 -10.87
CA LYS A 269 -26.64 40.60 -10.44
C LYS A 269 -25.32 40.45 -11.20
N GLN A 270 -24.67 41.60 -11.51
CA GLN A 270 -23.30 41.59 -11.98
C GLN A 270 -22.36 41.14 -10.86
N THR A 271 -21.74 39.99 -11.03
CA THR A 271 -20.89 39.33 -10.02
C THR A 271 -19.50 39.08 -10.60
N LEU A 272 -18.45 39.23 -9.78
CA LEU A 272 -17.11 38.81 -10.11
C LEU A 272 -17.02 37.28 -9.94
N GLY A 273 -16.53 36.60 -10.95
CA GLY A 273 -16.49 35.15 -10.96
C GLY A 273 -15.48 34.60 -11.94
N LEU A 274 -15.66 33.36 -12.33
CA LEU A 274 -14.81 32.65 -13.28
C LEU A 274 -15.65 32.09 -14.43
N ARG A 275 -15.12 32.15 -15.62
CA ARG A 275 -15.65 31.49 -16.82
C ARG A 275 -14.81 30.26 -17.11
N LEU A 276 -15.40 29.09 -16.92
CA LEU A 276 -14.72 27.78 -16.90
C LEU A 276 -14.90 27.05 -18.23
N ASN A 277 -13.81 26.37 -18.66
CA ASN A 277 -13.85 25.44 -19.78
C ASN A 277 -13.04 24.19 -19.38
N TRP A 278 -13.67 23.02 -19.46
CA TRP A 278 -13.00 21.75 -19.09
C TRP A 278 -13.55 20.55 -19.85
N GLU A 279 -12.71 19.50 -19.92
CA GLU A 279 -13.08 18.18 -20.38
C GLU A 279 -12.42 17.12 -19.47
N LYS A 280 -13.22 16.42 -18.70
CA LYS A 280 -12.75 15.40 -17.75
C LYS A 280 -13.28 14.02 -18.09
N ARG A 281 -12.55 12.98 -17.69
CA ARG A 281 -12.94 11.58 -17.91
C ARG A 281 -12.51 10.68 -16.74
N TYR A 282 -13.11 9.48 -16.69
CA TYR A 282 -12.88 8.48 -15.64
C TYR A 282 -13.35 8.93 -14.25
N ILE A 283 -14.36 9.80 -14.20
CA ILE A 283 -14.80 10.39 -12.94
C ILE A 283 -15.80 9.46 -12.25
N THR A 284 -15.38 8.87 -11.13
CA THR A 284 -16.23 8.02 -10.31
C THR A 284 -17.33 8.85 -9.66
N LEU A 285 -18.55 8.29 -9.63
CA LEU A 285 -19.80 8.95 -9.30
C LEU A 285 -20.19 10.11 -10.23
N GLY A 286 -19.35 10.50 -11.20
CA GLY A 286 -19.64 11.56 -12.14
C GLY A 286 -21.04 11.48 -12.74
N PRO A 287 -21.50 10.32 -13.28
CA PRO A 287 -22.82 10.22 -13.92
C PRO A 287 -24.01 10.51 -13.03
N VAL A 288 -23.89 10.37 -11.71
CA VAL A 288 -24.97 10.57 -10.72
C VAL A 288 -24.70 11.71 -9.75
N ALA A 289 -23.57 12.42 -9.93
CA ALA A 289 -23.18 13.49 -9.03
C ALA A 289 -24.15 14.67 -9.10
N THR A 290 -24.43 15.27 -7.96
CA THR A 290 -25.14 16.55 -7.81
C THR A 290 -24.19 17.69 -7.50
N LEU A 291 -22.97 17.35 -7.02
CA LEU A 291 -21.93 18.29 -6.66
C LEU A 291 -20.58 17.87 -7.29
N LEU A 292 -20.05 18.71 -8.16
CA LEU A 292 -18.82 18.51 -8.88
C LEU A 292 -17.68 19.30 -8.23
N GLY A 293 -16.68 18.61 -7.70
CA GLY A 293 -15.37 19.20 -7.43
C GLY A 293 -14.56 19.26 -8.72
N LEU A 294 -14.07 20.42 -9.11
CA LEU A 294 -13.33 20.63 -10.35
C LEU A 294 -11.95 21.23 -10.08
N ALA A 295 -10.91 20.64 -10.69
CA ALA A 295 -9.58 21.23 -10.76
C ALA A 295 -9.33 21.86 -12.14
N PHE A 296 -8.82 23.09 -12.17
CA PHE A 296 -8.54 23.87 -13.38
C PHE A 296 -7.41 24.90 -13.14
N LYS A 297 -6.84 25.45 -14.20
CA LYS A 297 -5.88 26.57 -14.12
C LYS A 297 -6.64 27.89 -14.20
N ALA A 298 -6.41 28.77 -13.21
CA ALA A 298 -7.03 30.08 -13.12
C ALA A 298 -6.17 31.15 -13.76
N HIS A 299 -6.79 32.06 -14.50
CA HIS A 299 -6.11 33.19 -15.17
C HIS A 299 -6.89 34.48 -14.96
N ASP A 300 -6.19 35.60 -14.80
CA ASP A 300 -6.75 36.96 -14.64
C ASP A 300 -6.15 37.96 -15.67
N PRO A 301 -6.44 37.78 -16.97
CA PRO A 301 -5.85 38.63 -18.02
C PRO A 301 -6.30 40.10 -17.95
N ASP A 302 -7.41 40.39 -17.29
CA ASP A 302 -7.94 41.75 -17.11
C ASP A 302 -7.49 42.38 -15.77
N HIS A 303 -6.63 41.68 -14.97
CA HIS A 303 -6.12 42.18 -13.70
C HIS A 303 -7.20 42.61 -12.70
N LEU A 304 -8.32 41.89 -12.65
CA LEU A 304 -9.45 42.19 -11.77
C LEU A 304 -9.19 41.87 -10.29
N LEU A 305 -8.21 40.98 -10.01
CA LEU A 305 -7.85 40.56 -8.65
C LEU A 305 -6.43 41.00 -8.24
N GLY A 306 -5.55 41.32 -9.18
CA GLY A 306 -4.19 41.71 -8.88
C GLY A 306 -3.29 41.87 -10.11
N GLU A 307 -1.98 41.87 -9.91
CA GLU A 307 -1.00 42.08 -10.99
C GLU A 307 -0.64 40.80 -11.76
N GLU A 308 -0.93 39.61 -11.20
CA GLU A 308 -0.56 38.31 -11.77
C GLU A 308 -1.66 37.82 -12.73
N GLU A 309 -1.26 37.42 -13.94
CA GLU A 309 -2.17 36.86 -14.95
C GLU A 309 -2.37 35.33 -14.76
N ASP A 310 -1.31 34.58 -14.48
CA ASP A 310 -1.39 33.14 -14.21
C ASP A 310 -1.51 32.90 -12.69
N LEU A 311 -2.71 32.56 -12.25
CA LEU A 311 -2.98 32.38 -10.83
C LEU A 311 -2.76 30.94 -10.33
N GLY A 312 -2.45 30.01 -11.23
CA GLY A 312 -2.18 28.61 -10.88
C GLY A 312 -3.41 27.71 -10.78
N ILE A 313 -3.19 26.48 -10.31
CA ILE A 313 -4.23 25.46 -10.18
C ILE A 313 -5.17 25.84 -9.03
N SER A 314 -6.48 25.83 -9.31
CA SER A 314 -7.56 26.20 -8.39
C SER A 314 -8.63 25.12 -8.34
N LEU A 315 -9.40 25.09 -7.26
CA LEU A 315 -10.44 24.11 -7.02
C LEU A 315 -11.77 24.79 -6.78
N ALA A 316 -12.83 24.30 -7.44
CA ALA A 316 -14.18 24.80 -7.22
C ALA A 316 -15.17 23.66 -6.93
N LEU A 317 -16.25 23.99 -6.20
CA LEU A 317 -17.42 23.14 -6.03
C LEU A 317 -18.56 23.70 -6.87
N ILE A 318 -19.05 22.90 -7.80
CA ILE A 318 -20.01 23.32 -8.79
C ILE A 318 -21.26 22.42 -8.70
N PRO A 319 -22.44 22.92 -8.38
CA PRO A 319 -23.68 22.16 -8.56
C PRO A 319 -23.83 21.73 -10.03
N THR A 320 -24.16 20.45 -10.23
CA THR A 320 -24.15 19.88 -11.60
C THR A 320 -25.30 20.38 -12.49
N ASP A 321 -26.31 21.08 -11.93
CA ASP A 321 -27.36 21.78 -12.62
C ASP A 321 -26.97 23.21 -13.09
N THR A 322 -25.73 23.65 -12.80
CA THR A 322 -25.17 24.92 -13.27
C THR A 322 -25.21 24.97 -14.81
N PRO A 323 -25.74 26.05 -15.43
CA PRO A 323 -25.84 26.16 -16.89
C PRO A 323 -24.50 25.94 -17.60
N GLY A 324 -24.47 25.05 -18.58
CA GLY A 324 -23.29 24.70 -19.38
C GLY A 324 -22.50 23.51 -18.84
N VAL A 325 -22.84 22.93 -17.70
CA VAL A 325 -22.26 21.67 -17.19
C VAL A 325 -22.93 20.49 -17.92
N GLU A 326 -22.10 19.62 -18.47
CA GLU A 326 -22.54 18.38 -19.10
C GLU A 326 -22.07 17.17 -18.28
N ILE A 327 -23.05 16.33 -17.85
CA ILE A 327 -22.85 15.17 -16.99
C ILE A 327 -23.81 14.03 -17.38
N GLY A 328 -23.62 12.83 -16.84
CA GLY A 328 -24.59 11.72 -16.97
C GLY A 328 -24.21 10.63 -17.95
N ARG A 329 -23.25 10.84 -18.85
CA ARG A 329 -22.71 9.77 -19.69
C ARG A 329 -21.83 8.83 -18.86
N ARG A 330 -21.71 7.56 -19.28
CA ARG A 330 -20.95 6.54 -18.55
C ARG A 330 -19.79 5.99 -19.36
N HIS A 331 -18.71 5.68 -18.66
CA HIS A 331 -17.71 4.71 -19.10
C HIS A 331 -18.09 3.30 -18.64
N LEU A 332 -17.49 2.29 -19.27
CA LEU A 332 -17.63 0.88 -18.91
C LEU A 332 -16.23 0.30 -18.57
N PRO A 333 -15.73 0.52 -17.35
CA PRO A 333 -14.38 0.08 -16.99
C PRO A 333 -14.32 -1.45 -16.84
N LEU A 334 -13.91 -2.16 -17.89
CA LEU A 334 -13.81 -3.63 -17.90
C LEU A 334 -15.10 -4.36 -17.46
N GLY A 335 -16.26 -3.79 -17.76
CA GLY A 335 -17.55 -4.34 -17.35
C GLY A 335 -17.94 -4.06 -15.89
N ALA A 336 -17.17 -3.25 -15.15
CA ALA A 336 -17.56 -2.83 -13.80
C ALA A 336 -18.79 -1.89 -13.85
N ALA A 337 -19.65 -2.06 -12.86
CA ALA A 337 -20.97 -1.41 -12.82
C ALA A 337 -21.01 -0.14 -11.95
N PHE A 338 -19.95 0.18 -11.20
CA PHE A 338 -19.92 1.43 -10.43
C PHE A 338 -20.04 2.66 -11.36
N MET A 339 -20.68 3.69 -10.88
CA MET A 339 -20.90 4.91 -11.64
C MET A 339 -19.57 5.59 -11.97
N ASN A 340 -19.21 5.62 -13.26
CA ASN A 340 -17.99 6.26 -13.75
C ASN A 340 -18.28 6.88 -15.11
N GLY A 341 -17.81 8.10 -15.37
CA GLY A 341 -18.11 8.74 -16.64
C GLY A 341 -17.32 10.02 -16.88
N PRO A 342 -17.47 10.61 -18.10
CA PRO A 342 -16.95 11.92 -18.42
C PRO A 342 -17.82 13.03 -17.83
N ASN A 343 -17.25 14.21 -17.68
CA ASN A 343 -17.98 15.45 -17.56
C ASN A 343 -17.25 16.59 -18.29
N SER A 344 -17.98 17.59 -18.71
CA SER A 344 -17.43 18.75 -19.40
C SER A 344 -18.22 20.01 -19.06
N GLY A 345 -17.62 21.16 -19.32
CA GLY A 345 -18.26 22.44 -19.25
C GLY A 345 -17.65 23.37 -20.28
N LYS A 346 -18.53 24.11 -20.94
CA LYS A 346 -18.13 25.11 -21.91
C LYS A 346 -18.72 26.45 -21.52
N ASP A 347 -17.82 27.41 -21.32
CA ASP A 347 -18.22 28.80 -21.01
C ASP A 347 -19.10 28.91 -19.74
N VAL A 348 -18.84 28.03 -18.76
CA VAL A 348 -19.62 27.95 -17.51
C VAL A 348 -19.20 29.09 -16.58
N PHE A 349 -20.14 29.96 -16.21
CA PHE A 349 -19.87 31.02 -15.24
C PHE A 349 -20.16 30.54 -13.81
N ILE A 350 -19.21 30.75 -12.90
CA ILE A 350 -19.39 30.53 -11.46
C ILE A 350 -18.93 31.76 -10.67
N PRO A 351 -19.57 32.09 -9.54
CA PRO A 351 -19.09 33.14 -8.64
C PRO A 351 -17.86 32.69 -7.88
N LEU A 352 -17.03 33.63 -7.40
CA LEU A 352 -15.79 33.31 -6.65
C LEU A 352 -16.05 32.54 -5.36
N GLU A 353 -17.23 32.63 -4.78
CA GLU A 353 -17.64 31.88 -3.59
C GLU A 353 -17.72 30.37 -3.81
N TYR A 354 -17.72 29.89 -5.07
CA TYR A 354 -17.66 28.47 -5.42
C TYR A 354 -16.25 27.92 -5.38
N LEU A 355 -15.21 28.76 -5.30
CA LEU A 355 -13.86 28.33 -5.02
C LEU A 355 -13.78 27.72 -3.64
N ILE A 356 -13.18 26.54 -3.50
CA ILE A 356 -12.96 25.90 -2.18
C ILE A 356 -12.03 26.79 -1.36
N GLY A 357 -12.50 27.26 -0.21
CA GLY A 357 -11.79 28.21 0.63
C GLY A 357 -11.84 29.65 0.17
N GLY A 358 -12.69 29.92 -0.85
CA GLY A 358 -12.89 31.28 -1.37
C GLY A 358 -11.70 31.84 -2.14
N GLN A 359 -11.70 33.16 -2.36
CA GLN A 359 -10.68 33.86 -3.14
C GLN A 359 -9.27 33.69 -2.55
N GLU A 360 -9.11 33.54 -1.23
CA GLU A 360 -7.79 33.40 -0.57
C GLU A 360 -7.06 32.09 -0.96
N MET A 361 -7.82 31.08 -1.39
CA MET A 361 -7.28 29.78 -1.82
C MET A 361 -7.14 29.65 -3.34
N LEU A 362 -7.41 30.72 -4.09
CA LEU A 362 -7.17 30.77 -5.53
C LEU A 362 -5.67 30.53 -5.84
N GLY A 363 -5.39 29.67 -6.78
CA GLY A 363 -4.02 29.23 -7.14
C GLY A 363 -3.37 28.20 -6.24
N LYS A 364 -3.95 27.87 -5.07
CA LYS A 364 -3.41 26.92 -4.10
C LYS A 364 -3.99 25.52 -4.23
N GLY A 365 -4.72 25.25 -5.30
CA GLY A 365 -5.43 23.98 -5.50
C GLY A 365 -4.52 22.76 -5.55
N TRP A 366 -3.30 22.90 -6.08
CA TRP A 366 -2.35 21.78 -6.14
C TRP A 366 -1.88 21.35 -4.73
N MET A 367 -1.51 22.30 -3.89
CA MET A 367 -1.17 22.06 -2.48
C MET A 367 -2.34 21.39 -1.74
N MET A 368 -3.57 21.87 -1.93
CA MET A 368 -4.76 21.29 -1.32
C MET A 368 -4.96 19.84 -1.75
N LEU A 369 -4.81 19.53 -3.03
CA LEU A 369 -4.91 18.18 -3.57
C LEU A 369 -3.83 17.27 -3.01
N MET A 370 -2.58 17.71 -2.96
CA MET A 370 -1.48 16.89 -2.45
C MET A 370 -1.67 16.51 -0.98
N ASN A 371 -2.21 17.40 -0.16
CA ASN A 371 -2.53 17.12 1.23
C ASN A 371 -3.70 16.13 1.40
N CYS A 372 -4.74 16.22 0.59
CA CYS A 372 -5.96 15.40 0.74
C CYS A 372 -5.89 14.05 -0.01
N LEU A 373 -5.25 13.99 -1.20
CA LEU A 373 -5.16 12.76 -1.99
C LEU A 373 -4.34 11.64 -1.33
N SER A 374 -3.50 11.97 -0.33
CA SER A 374 -2.75 10.96 0.42
C SER A 374 -3.65 10.03 1.22
N VAL A 375 -4.81 10.48 1.68
CA VAL A 375 -5.77 9.70 2.47
C VAL A 375 -6.34 8.54 1.63
N GLY A 376 -6.83 8.78 0.43
CA GLY A 376 -7.34 7.73 -0.45
C GLY A 376 -6.33 6.63 -0.73
N ARG A 377 -5.09 7.01 -1.01
CA ARG A 377 -3.97 6.06 -1.22
C ARG A 377 -3.60 5.29 0.04
N SER A 378 -3.77 5.88 1.21
CA SER A 378 -3.43 5.24 2.50
C SER A 378 -4.51 4.26 2.97
N ILE A 379 -5.77 4.53 2.69
CA ILE A 379 -6.92 3.89 3.32
C ILE A 379 -7.72 3.05 2.32
N SER A 380 -8.31 3.69 1.30
CA SER A 380 -9.35 3.06 0.47
C SER A 380 -8.80 1.97 -0.46
N LEU A 381 -7.79 2.27 -1.28
CA LEU A 381 -7.22 1.29 -2.22
C LEU A 381 -6.48 0.15 -1.51
N PRO A 382 -5.70 0.40 -0.43
CA PRO A 382 -5.15 -0.67 0.39
C PRO A 382 -6.23 -1.57 1.00
N ALA A 383 -7.36 -1.02 1.43
CA ALA A 383 -8.48 -1.78 1.96
C ALA A 383 -9.09 -2.72 0.90
N VAL A 384 -9.33 -2.22 -0.31
CA VAL A 384 -9.86 -3.02 -1.43
C VAL A 384 -8.90 -4.15 -1.81
N GLY A 385 -7.60 -3.87 -1.95
CA GLY A 385 -6.61 -4.90 -2.24
C GLY A 385 -6.53 -5.98 -1.15
N THR A 386 -6.56 -5.57 0.13
CA THR A 386 -6.59 -6.50 1.27
C THR A 386 -7.88 -7.30 1.30
N GLY A 387 -9.03 -6.69 1.02
CA GLY A 387 -10.32 -7.37 0.89
C GLY A 387 -10.27 -8.48 -0.17
N ALA A 388 -9.67 -8.20 -1.33
CA ALA A 388 -9.49 -9.21 -2.37
C ALA A 388 -8.62 -10.39 -1.90
N ALA A 389 -7.51 -10.13 -1.19
CA ALA A 389 -6.65 -11.19 -0.66
C ALA A 389 -7.34 -12.03 0.42
N LYS A 390 -8.09 -11.41 1.32
CA LYS A 390 -8.88 -12.12 2.35
C LYS A 390 -10.02 -12.92 1.73
N PHE A 391 -10.75 -12.33 0.79
CA PHE A 391 -11.83 -13.02 0.08
C PHE A 391 -11.31 -14.25 -0.68
N THR A 392 -10.22 -14.09 -1.43
CA THR A 392 -9.59 -15.21 -2.15
C THR A 392 -9.04 -16.27 -1.19
N SER A 393 -8.54 -15.90 0.00
CA SER A 393 -8.15 -16.86 1.04
C SER A 393 -9.33 -17.70 1.50
N LEU A 394 -10.48 -17.05 1.76
CA LEU A 394 -11.71 -17.74 2.17
C LEU A 394 -12.18 -18.73 1.10
N VAL A 395 -12.44 -18.24 -0.11
CA VAL A 395 -13.09 -19.08 -1.14
C VAL A 395 -12.15 -20.12 -1.73
N THR A 396 -10.85 -19.80 -1.91
CA THR A 396 -9.90 -20.73 -2.54
C THR A 396 -9.45 -21.81 -1.55
N GLY A 397 -9.28 -21.44 -0.27
CA GLY A 397 -8.97 -22.40 0.79
C GLY A 397 -10.04 -23.48 0.91
N GLN A 398 -11.31 -23.08 0.95
CA GLN A 398 -12.45 -24.02 1.01
C GLN A 398 -12.63 -24.80 -0.29
N TYR A 399 -12.55 -24.13 -1.47
CA TYR A 399 -12.71 -24.80 -2.75
C TYR A 399 -11.65 -25.88 -2.96
N ALA A 400 -10.40 -25.64 -2.55
CA ALA A 400 -9.33 -26.63 -2.64
C ALA A 400 -9.56 -27.88 -1.77
N GLN A 401 -10.40 -27.78 -0.74
CA GLN A 401 -10.84 -28.93 0.07
C GLN A 401 -12.05 -29.65 -0.55
N VAL A 402 -12.96 -28.88 -1.18
CA VAL A 402 -14.21 -29.41 -1.76
C VAL A 402 -13.95 -30.11 -3.10
N ARG A 403 -13.12 -29.51 -3.95
CA ARG A 403 -12.80 -30.06 -5.28
C ARG A 403 -11.76 -31.17 -5.17
N GLU A 404 -12.08 -32.33 -5.73
CA GLU A 404 -11.18 -33.49 -5.83
C GLU A 404 -10.77 -33.75 -7.27
N GLN A 405 -9.49 -34.10 -7.43
CA GLN A 405 -8.95 -34.70 -8.65
C GLN A 405 -7.99 -35.83 -8.26
N PHE A 406 -7.90 -36.86 -9.07
CA PHE A 406 -7.10 -38.06 -8.78
C PHE A 406 -7.49 -38.72 -7.43
N ASN A 407 -8.75 -38.57 -7.03
CA ASN A 407 -9.34 -39.09 -5.78
C ASN A 407 -8.76 -38.48 -4.50
N VAL A 408 -8.22 -37.27 -4.59
CA VAL A 408 -7.76 -36.46 -3.45
C VAL A 408 -8.19 -35.01 -3.60
N PRO A 409 -8.38 -34.25 -2.51
CA PRO A 409 -8.64 -32.81 -2.57
C PRO A 409 -7.50 -32.06 -3.27
N LEU A 410 -7.82 -30.94 -3.95
CA LEU A 410 -6.80 -30.11 -4.61
C LEU A 410 -5.72 -29.64 -3.64
N SER A 411 -6.08 -29.37 -2.39
CA SER A 411 -5.15 -28.94 -1.33
C SER A 411 -4.02 -29.94 -1.02
N ALA A 412 -4.15 -31.18 -1.48
CA ALA A 412 -3.11 -32.21 -1.31
C ALA A 412 -1.92 -32.07 -2.27
N PHE A 413 -2.05 -31.27 -3.33
CA PHE A 413 -1.01 -31.09 -4.34
C PHE A 413 -0.08 -29.93 -3.96
N GLU A 414 1.24 -30.14 -3.96
CA GLU A 414 2.24 -29.15 -3.60
C GLU A 414 2.16 -27.87 -4.47
N GLY A 415 1.91 -28.01 -5.79
CA GLY A 415 1.73 -26.86 -6.67
C GLY A 415 0.47 -26.04 -6.36
N ILE A 416 -0.57 -26.64 -5.77
CA ILE A 416 -1.75 -25.92 -5.26
C ILE A 416 -1.41 -25.27 -3.91
N GLN A 417 -0.64 -25.95 -3.06
CA GLN A 417 -0.21 -25.39 -1.77
C GLN A 417 0.63 -24.12 -1.94
N GLU A 418 1.50 -24.04 -2.95
CA GLU A 418 2.23 -22.83 -3.30
C GLU A 418 1.28 -21.66 -3.61
N ALA A 419 0.26 -21.87 -4.45
CA ALA A 419 -0.73 -20.83 -4.77
C ALA A 419 -1.55 -20.42 -3.52
N LEU A 420 -2.00 -21.39 -2.72
CA LEU A 420 -2.72 -21.14 -1.47
C LEU A 420 -1.89 -20.34 -0.47
N ALA A 421 -0.61 -20.67 -0.33
CA ALA A 421 0.32 -19.96 0.56
C ALA A 421 0.52 -18.51 0.15
N ARG A 422 0.68 -18.25 -1.15
CA ARG A 422 0.78 -16.89 -1.69
C ARG A 422 -0.48 -16.07 -1.40
N ILE A 423 -1.66 -16.67 -1.50
CA ILE A 423 -2.92 -16.02 -1.16
C ILE A 423 -2.99 -15.73 0.35
N GLY A 424 -2.82 -16.73 1.21
CA GLY A 424 -2.97 -16.58 2.66
C GLY A 424 -1.88 -15.73 3.31
N GLY A 425 -0.62 -15.93 2.90
CA GLY A 425 0.51 -15.15 3.39
C GLY A 425 0.44 -13.68 2.99
N ASN A 426 0.04 -13.39 1.74
CA ASN A 426 -0.20 -12.01 1.31
C ASN A 426 -1.38 -11.38 2.03
N ALA A 427 -2.47 -12.10 2.29
CA ALA A 427 -3.60 -11.56 3.03
C ALA A 427 -3.19 -11.09 4.44
N TRP A 428 -2.36 -11.85 5.16
CA TRP A 428 -1.79 -11.45 6.45
C TRP A 428 -0.87 -10.23 6.34
N LEU A 429 0.08 -10.26 5.40
CA LEU A 429 1.05 -9.18 5.19
C LEU A 429 0.37 -7.86 4.83
N MET A 430 -0.57 -7.91 3.90
CA MET A 430 -1.32 -6.74 3.42
C MET A 430 -2.17 -6.13 4.53
N ASP A 431 -2.86 -6.97 5.29
CA ASP A 431 -3.69 -6.52 6.40
C ASP A 431 -2.85 -5.86 7.52
N SER A 432 -1.68 -6.42 7.81
CA SER A 432 -0.73 -5.84 8.76
C SER A 432 -0.28 -4.44 8.34
N ALA A 433 0.07 -4.27 7.07
CA ALA A 433 0.49 -2.98 6.53
C ALA A 433 -0.66 -1.96 6.49
N ARG A 434 -1.86 -2.39 6.09
CA ARG A 434 -3.08 -1.58 6.09
C ARG A 434 -3.39 -1.05 7.49
N MET A 435 -3.38 -1.93 8.49
CA MET A 435 -3.65 -1.56 9.88
C MET A 435 -2.63 -0.55 10.41
N LEU A 436 -1.34 -0.79 10.20
CA LEU A 436 -0.27 0.10 10.65
C LEU A 436 -0.39 1.50 10.03
N THR A 437 -0.72 1.59 8.74
CA THR A 437 -0.84 2.89 8.06
C THR A 437 -2.11 3.62 8.44
N ALA A 438 -3.24 2.91 8.61
CA ALA A 438 -4.46 3.52 9.12
C ALA A 438 -4.23 4.10 10.53
N ASN A 439 -3.50 3.39 11.39
CA ASN A 439 -3.09 3.89 12.70
C ASN A 439 -2.25 5.17 12.61
N ALA A 440 -1.32 5.25 11.65
CA ALA A 440 -0.55 6.47 11.45
C ALA A 440 -1.46 7.68 11.14
N VAL A 441 -2.46 7.49 10.28
CA VAL A 441 -3.43 8.54 9.94
C VAL A 441 -4.27 8.93 11.18
N ASP A 442 -4.72 7.97 11.99
CA ASP A 442 -5.45 8.22 13.22
C ASP A 442 -4.60 8.94 14.30
N LEU A 443 -3.28 8.78 14.25
CA LEU A 443 -2.32 9.54 15.06
C LEU A 443 -2.03 10.96 14.52
N GLY A 444 -2.69 11.37 13.45
CA GLY A 444 -2.54 12.68 12.84
C GLY A 444 -1.42 12.77 11.78
N GLU A 445 -0.80 11.66 11.43
CA GLU A 445 0.23 11.64 10.39
C GLU A 445 -0.40 11.71 8.99
N LYS A 446 0.35 12.32 8.06
CA LYS A 446 0.01 12.40 6.64
C LYS A 446 1.06 11.65 5.81
N PRO A 447 1.05 10.30 5.82
CA PRO A 447 2.18 9.48 5.35
C PRO A 447 2.26 9.42 3.82
N SER A 448 2.79 10.44 3.17
CA SER A 448 2.85 10.57 1.72
C SER A 448 3.61 9.43 1.02
N VAL A 449 4.81 9.07 1.51
CA VAL A 449 5.63 7.99 0.92
C VAL A 449 5.00 6.63 1.22
N LEU A 450 4.56 6.41 2.46
CA LEU A 450 3.92 5.15 2.86
C LEU A 450 2.59 4.93 2.12
N SER A 451 1.85 5.99 1.82
CA SER A 451 0.63 5.91 1.02
C SER A 451 0.91 5.35 -0.39
N ALA A 452 2.01 5.79 -1.01
CA ALA A 452 2.43 5.28 -2.31
C ALA A 452 2.88 3.81 -2.23
N ILE A 453 3.59 3.43 -1.16
CA ILE A 453 3.98 2.04 -0.88
C ILE A 453 2.74 1.15 -0.76
N LEU A 454 1.78 1.54 0.08
CA LEU A 454 0.59 0.73 0.30
C LEU A 454 -0.25 0.60 -0.97
N LYS A 455 -0.54 1.73 -1.62
CA LYS A 455 -1.34 1.71 -2.85
C LYS A 455 -0.71 0.77 -3.87
N TYR A 456 0.59 0.87 -4.11
CA TYR A 456 1.29 0.03 -5.07
C TYR A 456 1.25 -1.45 -4.66
N HIS A 457 1.79 -1.77 -3.49
CA HIS A 457 1.96 -3.17 -3.09
C HIS A 457 0.64 -3.88 -2.81
N LEU A 458 -0.33 -3.21 -2.17
CA LEU A 458 -1.57 -3.90 -1.80
C LEU A 458 -2.50 -4.11 -2.99
N THR A 459 -2.50 -3.20 -3.98
CA THR A 459 -3.28 -3.42 -5.20
C THR A 459 -2.63 -4.46 -6.14
N GLU A 460 -1.30 -4.49 -6.27
CA GLU A 460 -0.61 -5.52 -7.06
C GLU A 460 -0.76 -6.91 -6.41
N ARG A 461 -0.48 -7.03 -5.11
CA ARG A 461 -0.63 -8.30 -4.38
C ARG A 461 -2.08 -8.79 -4.35
N GLY A 462 -3.07 -7.87 -4.23
CA GLY A 462 -4.48 -8.22 -4.36
C GLY A 462 -4.81 -8.82 -5.73
N ARG A 463 -4.30 -8.21 -6.81
CA ARG A 463 -4.42 -8.73 -8.18
C ARG A 463 -3.76 -10.11 -8.34
N GLU A 464 -2.57 -10.30 -7.78
CA GLU A 464 -1.88 -11.58 -7.77
C GLU A 464 -2.67 -12.67 -7.01
N CYS A 465 -3.21 -12.34 -5.84
CA CYS A 465 -4.06 -13.26 -5.08
C CYS A 465 -5.30 -13.69 -5.88
N ILE A 466 -5.96 -12.76 -6.58
CA ILE A 466 -7.08 -13.09 -7.48
C ILE A 466 -6.61 -14.00 -8.61
N GLY A 467 -5.44 -13.72 -9.22
CA GLY A 467 -4.85 -14.56 -10.27
C GLY A 467 -4.62 -16.00 -9.80
N HIS A 468 -3.97 -16.18 -8.64
CA HIS A 468 -3.79 -17.52 -8.04
C HIS A 468 -5.10 -18.21 -7.72
N ALA A 469 -6.12 -17.47 -7.24
CA ALA A 469 -7.45 -18.04 -6.99
C ALA A 469 -8.10 -18.53 -8.29
N MET A 470 -7.99 -17.74 -9.39
CA MET A 470 -8.47 -18.16 -10.71
C MET A 470 -7.81 -19.46 -11.18
N ASP A 471 -6.48 -19.57 -11.01
CA ASP A 471 -5.72 -20.74 -11.41
C ASP A 471 -6.17 -22.00 -10.64
N VAL A 472 -6.36 -21.89 -9.32
CA VAL A 472 -6.83 -23.01 -8.48
C VAL A 472 -8.27 -23.42 -8.82
N HIS A 473 -9.15 -22.45 -9.12
CA HIS A 473 -10.54 -22.75 -9.51
C HIS A 473 -10.67 -23.28 -10.95
N GLY A 474 -9.70 -22.96 -11.83
CA GLY A 474 -9.72 -23.38 -13.23
C GLY A 474 -11.00 -22.93 -13.94
N GLY A 475 -11.67 -23.84 -14.64
CA GLY A 475 -12.90 -23.55 -15.40
C GLY A 475 -14.00 -22.88 -14.57
N LYS A 476 -14.13 -23.22 -13.27
CA LYS A 476 -15.07 -22.59 -12.35
C LYS A 476 -14.84 -21.07 -12.21
N GLY A 477 -13.59 -20.64 -12.18
CA GLY A 477 -13.24 -19.21 -12.15
C GLY A 477 -13.44 -18.49 -13.50
N ILE A 478 -13.38 -19.23 -14.62
CA ILE A 478 -13.45 -18.68 -15.98
C ILE A 478 -14.88 -18.51 -16.48
N ILE A 479 -15.75 -19.50 -16.23
CA ILE A 479 -17.13 -19.48 -16.74
C ILE A 479 -17.95 -18.49 -15.92
N MET A 480 -18.37 -17.39 -16.56
CA MET A 480 -19.18 -16.35 -15.93
C MET A 480 -20.62 -16.81 -15.73
N GLY A 481 -21.23 -16.35 -14.66
CA GLY A 481 -22.60 -16.63 -14.29
C GLY A 481 -22.85 -16.35 -12.81
N PRO A 482 -24.09 -16.54 -12.31
CA PRO A 482 -24.44 -16.29 -10.91
C PRO A 482 -23.63 -17.13 -9.91
N ASN A 483 -23.11 -18.29 -10.34
CA ASN A 483 -22.28 -19.14 -9.49
C ASN A 483 -20.79 -18.78 -9.49
N ASN A 484 -20.32 -17.85 -10.33
CA ASN A 484 -18.95 -17.41 -10.38
C ASN A 484 -18.75 -16.17 -9.48
N TYR A 485 -17.96 -16.33 -8.43
CA TYR A 485 -17.62 -15.28 -7.45
C TYR A 485 -16.22 -14.67 -7.65
N LEU A 486 -15.44 -15.08 -8.66
CA LEU A 486 -14.07 -14.59 -8.92
C LEU A 486 -13.94 -13.77 -10.19
N GLY A 487 -14.67 -14.12 -11.24
CA GLY A 487 -14.46 -13.58 -12.59
C GLY A 487 -14.56 -12.06 -12.65
N ARG A 488 -15.54 -11.44 -11.96
CA ARG A 488 -15.71 -9.99 -11.94
C ARG A 488 -14.61 -9.30 -11.13
N SER A 489 -14.17 -9.89 -10.01
CA SER A 489 -13.01 -9.38 -9.26
C SER A 489 -11.74 -9.41 -10.10
N TRP A 490 -11.53 -10.48 -10.90
CA TRP A 490 -10.40 -10.57 -11.83
C TRP A 490 -10.46 -9.52 -12.93
N GLN A 491 -11.64 -9.28 -13.52
CA GLN A 491 -11.84 -8.22 -14.51
C GLN A 491 -11.59 -6.84 -13.92
N GLY A 492 -12.05 -6.57 -12.69
CA GLY A 492 -11.94 -5.27 -12.03
C GLY A 492 -10.54 -4.94 -11.48
N ALA A 493 -9.70 -5.93 -11.18
CA ALA A 493 -8.40 -5.73 -10.56
C ALA A 493 -7.49 -4.71 -11.27
N PRO A 494 -7.41 -4.63 -12.62
CA PRO A 494 -6.63 -3.62 -13.32
C PRO A 494 -7.09 -2.17 -13.09
N ILE A 495 -8.31 -1.95 -12.64
CA ILE A 495 -8.80 -0.61 -12.31
C ILE A 495 -8.02 -0.05 -11.13
N PHE A 496 -7.88 -0.83 -10.06
CA PHE A 496 -7.24 -0.39 -8.81
C PHE A 496 -5.74 -0.13 -8.94
N ILE A 497 -5.04 -0.81 -9.86
CA ILE A 497 -3.63 -0.51 -10.16
C ILE A 497 -3.45 0.75 -11.02
N THR A 498 -4.52 1.26 -11.62
CA THR A 498 -4.49 2.40 -12.55
C THR A 498 -4.86 3.70 -11.87
N VAL A 499 -5.90 3.71 -11.01
CA VAL A 499 -6.45 4.92 -10.38
C VAL A 499 -5.56 5.45 -9.27
N GLU A 500 -5.76 6.72 -8.89
CA GLU A 500 -5.01 7.44 -7.82
C GLU A 500 -3.48 7.42 -7.99
N GLY A 501 -3.03 7.52 -9.22
CA GLY A 501 -1.63 7.37 -9.61
C GLY A 501 -1.32 5.94 -10.03
N ALA A 502 -1.05 5.76 -11.32
CA ALA A 502 -0.73 4.44 -11.88
C ALA A 502 0.43 3.78 -11.12
N ASN A 503 0.34 2.47 -10.90
CA ASN A 503 1.33 1.73 -10.12
C ASN A 503 2.76 1.87 -10.68
N ILE A 504 2.91 1.94 -12.01
CA ILE A 504 4.21 2.20 -12.64
C ILE A 504 4.78 3.55 -12.18
N LEU A 505 3.96 4.61 -12.15
CA LEU A 505 4.38 5.92 -11.66
C LEU A 505 4.72 5.87 -10.17
N SER A 506 3.84 5.29 -9.35
CA SER A 506 4.01 5.23 -7.90
C SER A 506 5.33 4.54 -7.52
N ARG A 507 5.60 3.37 -8.10
CA ARG A 507 6.84 2.60 -7.83
C ARG A 507 8.09 3.33 -8.32
N ASN A 508 8.06 3.88 -9.54
CA ASN A 508 9.27 4.37 -10.20
C ASN A 508 9.65 5.80 -9.81
N LEU A 509 8.67 6.65 -9.48
CA LEU A 509 8.90 8.07 -9.23
C LEU A 509 8.49 8.53 -7.83
N MET A 510 7.44 7.96 -7.24
CA MET A 510 6.93 8.49 -5.97
C MET A 510 7.64 7.90 -4.75
N ILE A 511 7.73 6.58 -4.62
CA ILE A 511 8.22 5.92 -3.38
C ILE A 511 9.63 6.39 -3.03
N PHE A 512 10.62 6.13 -3.88
CA PHE A 512 11.98 6.54 -3.59
C PHE A 512 12.28 7.97 -4.04
N GLY A 513 11.73 8.42 -5.17
CA GLY A 513 12.01 9.76 -5.70
C GLY A 513 11.59 10.89 -4.74
N GLN A 514 10.43 10.77 -4.10
CA GLN A 514 10.01 11.68 -3.03
C GLN A 514 10.63 11.29 -1.68
N GLY A 515 10.70 9.99 -1.37
CA GLY A 515 11.25 9.48 -0.13
C GLY A 515 12.72 9.89 0.10
N ALA A 516 13.55 9.85 -0.94
CA ALA A 516 14.95 10.24 -0.87
C ALA A 516 15.15 11.70 -0.43
N ILE A 517 14.24 12.60 -0.82
CA ILE A 517 14.31 14.01 -0.43
C ILE A 517 13.72 14.21 0.97
N ARG A 518 12.54 13.65 1.22
CA ARG A 518 11.76 13.91 2.45
C ARG A 518 12.24 13.12 3.65
N CYS A 519 12.48 11.82 3.48
CA CYS A 519 12.73 10.88 4.57
C CYS A 519 14.21 10.77 4.91
N HIS A 520 15.09 11.23 4.00
CA HIS A 520 16.52 11.23 4.28
C HIS A 520 16.87 12.28 5.37
N PRO A 521 17.65 11.93 6.41
CA PRO A 521 17.88 12.81 7.55
C PRO A 521 18.50 14.16 7.23
N PHE A 522 19.21 14.30 6.09
CA PHE A 522 20.02 15.47 5.75
C PHE A 522 19.61 16.17 4.46
N VAL A 523 19.20 15.45 3.41
CA VAL A 523 19.07 15.98 2.04
C VAL A 523 18.15 17.20 1.95
N LEU A 524 16.95 17.16 2.53
CA LEU A 524 16.02 18.30 2.48
C LEU A 524 16.59 19.53 3.18
N LYS A 525 17.26 19.33 4.32
CA LYS A 525 17.91 20.43 5.07
C LYS A 525 19.08 21.05 4.28
N GLU A 526 19.88 20.21 3.63
CA GLU A 526 21.00 20.67 2.78
C GLU A 526 20.49 21.45 1.56
N MET A 527 19.39 21.00 0.93
CA MET A 527 18.73 21.70 -0.17
C MET A 527 18.17 23.05 0.29
N ALA A 528 17.52 23.12 1.45
CA ALA A 528 16.99 24.34 2.01
C ALA A 528 18.09 25.36 2.29
N LEU A 529 19.24 24.93 2.85
CA LEU A 529 20.39 25.80 3.09
C LEU A 529 21.01 26.31 1.79
N ALA A 530 21.07 25.47 0.76
CA ALA A 530 21.61 25.85 -0.54
C ALA A 530 20.78 26.93 -1.28
N GLY A 531 19.47 26.99 -1.00
CA GLY A 531 18.54 27.97 -1.56
C GLY A 531 18.43 29.29 -0.80
N ARG A 532 19.14 29.45 0.35
CA ARG A 532 19.07 30.70 1.15
C ARG A 532 19.87 31.81 0.54
N GLU A 533 19.37 33.04 0.64
CA GLU A 533 20.03 34.26 0.19
C GLU A 533 21.21 34.69 1.09
N ASP A 534 21.14 34.40 2.39
CA ASP A 534 22.21 34.64 3.36
C ASP A 534 23.30 33.56 3.26
N HIS A 535 24.15 33.67 2.25
CA HIS A 535 25.16 32.67 1.90
C HIS A 535 26.20 32.42 3.02
N ASP A 536 26.59 33.43 3.82
CA ASP A 536 27.61 33.26 4.84
C ASP A 536 27.10 32.48 6.05
N GLN A 537 25.87 32.73 6.49
CA GLN A 537 25.25 32.01 7.56
C GLN A 537 24.83 30.60 7.08
N ALA A 538 24.28 30.50 5.87
CA ALA A 538 23.93 29.22 5.26
C ALA A 538 25.17 28.31 5.12
N LEU A 539 26.34 28.84 4.75
CA LEU A 539 27.58 28.05 4.66
C LEU A 539 28.04 27.52 6.02
N LYS A 540 27.88 28.30 7.11
CA LYS A 540 28.22 27.84 8.47
C LYS A 540 27.32 26.71 8.94
N GLU A 541 26.03 26.83 8.69
CA GLU A 541 25.02 25.79 9.03
C GLU A 541 25.22 24.54 8.16
N PHE A 542 25.47 24.72 6.87
CA PHE A 542 25.78 23.65 5.92
C PHE A 542 27.03 22.86 6.32
N ASP A 543 28.07 23.53 6.79
CA ASP A 543 29.31 22.88 7.28
C ASP A 543 29.04 21.92 8.41
N GLY A 544 28.25 22.33 9.40
CA GLY A 544 27.83 21.44 10.50
C GLY A 544 26.99 20.26 10.06
N LEU A 545 26.02 20.50 9.16
CA LEU A 545 25.13 19.49 8.61
C LEU A 545 25.88 18.48 7.73
N LEU A 546 26.77 18.94 6.87
CA LEU A 546 27.62 18.12 6.02
C LEU A 546 28.50 17.17 6.82
N MET A 547 29.09 17.63 7.93
CA MET A 547 29.91 16.77 8.79
C MET A 547 29.07 15.70 9.48
N GLN A 548 27.83 16.00 9.85
CA GLN A 548 26.90 15.01 10.38
C GLN A 548 26.50 13.98 9.29
N HIS A 549 26.25 14.44 8.06
CA HIS A 549 25.93 13.59 6.93
C HIS A 549 27.08 12.64 6.58
N ILE A 550 28.33 13.14 6.54
CA ILE A 550 29.52 12.31 6.35
C ILE A 550 29.62 11.24 7.46
N GLY A 551 29.41 11.63 8.72
CA GLY A 551 29.38 10.70 9.85
C GLY A 551 28.32 9.62 9.71
N PHE A 552 27.14 9.99 9.23
CA PHE A 552 26.03 9.09 8.93
C PHE A 552 26.39 8.10 7.82
N ALA A 553 26.93 8.56 6.70
CA ALA A 553 27.33 7.70 5.58
C ALA A 553 28.42 6.70 5.98
N VAL A 554 29.45 7.16 6.73
CA VAL A 554 30.53 6.31 7.26
C VAL A 554 29.98 5.27 8.24
N SER A 555 29.08 5.68 9.12
CA SER A 555 28.43 4.76 10.07
C SER A 555 27.59 3.69 9.36
N ASN A 556 26.83 4.05 8.34
CA ASN A 556 26.00 3.11 7.60
C ASN A 556 26.86 2.15 6.76
N ALA A 557 27.98 2.62 6.19
CA ALA A 557 28.92 1.74 5.50
C ALA A 557 29.57 0.72 6.45
N ALA A 558 30.01 1.19 7.62
CA ALA A 558 30.56 0.32 8.65
C ALA A 558 29.51 -0.67 9.19
N SER A 559 28.28 -0.19 9.45
CA SER A 559 27.18 -1.03 9.93
C SER A 559 26.80 -2.10 8.92
N THR A 560 26.73 -1.76 7.64
CA THR A 560 26.46 -2.71 6.56
C THR A 560 27.49 -3.85 6.58
N LEU A 561 28.77 -3.52 6.67
CA LEU A 561 29.82 -4.53 6.71
C LEU A 561 29.77 -5.37 8.00
N VAL A 562 29.74 -4.71 9.16
CA VAL A 562 29.81 -5.35 10.48
C VAL A 562 28.62 -6.29 10.72
N LEU A 563 27.39 -5.83 10.40
CA LEU A 563 26.18 -6.62 10.56
C LEU A 563 26.14 -7.81 9.60
N ASN A 564 26.62 -7.64 8.35
CA ASN A 564 26.67 -8.72 7.38
C ASN A 564 27.79 -9.75 7.65
N LEU A 565 28.85 -9.37 8.36
CA LEU A 565 29.87 -10.32 8.84
C LEU A 565 29.44 -11.14 10.07
N GLY A 566 28.22 -10.92 10.59
CA GLY A 566 27.65 -11.75 11.65
C GLY A 566 27.58 -11.10 13.04
N VAL A 567 28.15 -9.91 13.24
CA VAL A 567 28.06 -9.18 14.52
C VAL A 567 26.60 -8.84 14.86
N GLY A 568 25.74 -8.69 13.86
CA GLY A 568 24.30 -8.45 14.03
C GLY A 568 23.60 -9.51 14.90
N HIS A 569 24.10 -10.72 15.00
CA HIS A 569 23.53 -11.75 15.89
C HIS A 569 23.63 -11.39 17.38
N PHE A 570 24.57 -10.53 17.74
CA PHE A 570 24.81 -10.09 19.13
C PHE A 570 24.12 -8.75 19.44
N GLU A 571 23.49 -8.13 18.45
CA GLU A 571 22.69 -6.90 18.67
C GLU A 571 21.44 -7.22 19.49
N LYS A 572 21.12 -6.31 20.43
CA LYS A 572 19.85 -6.38 21.16
C LYS A 572 18.71 -6.11 20.19
N ALA A 573 17.66 -6.89 20.30
CA ALA A 573 16.43 -6.71 19.54
C ALA A 573 15.24 -7.01 20.47
N PRO A 574 14.11 -6.29 20.30
CA PRO A 574 12.91 -6.52 21.10
C PRO A 574 12.22 -7.84 20.70
N GLY A 575 11.18 -8.20 21.48
CA GLY A 575 10.32 -9.34 21.18
C GLY A 575 10.86 -10.70 21.64
N ASN A 576 10.23 -11.77 21.15
CA ASN A 576 10.59 -13.14 21.43
C ASN A 576 11.78 -13.62 20.55
N ARG A 577 12.27 -14.84 20.79
CA ARG A 577 13.44 -15.39 20.06
C ARG A 577 13.24 -15.39 18.53
N LEU A 578 12.04 -15.66 18.06
CA LEU A 578 11.72 -15.68 16.63
C LEU A 578 11.78 -14.27 16.03
N SER A 579 11.03 -13.31 16.61
CA SER A 579 10.97 -11.94 16.10
C SER A 579 12.31 -11.21 16.21
N GLN A 580 13.13 -11.49 17.25
CA GLN A 580 14.48 -10.91 17.37
C GLN A 580 15.36 -11.19 16.14
N GLY A 581 15.25 -12.37 15.54
CA GLY A 581 15.94 -12.72 14.31
C GLY A 581 15.58 -11.77 13.17
N TYR A 582 14.31 -11.49 13.02
CA TYR A 582 13.76 -10.62 11.97
C TYR A 582 14.09 -9.13 12.19
N PHE A 583 14.03 -8.63 13.41
CA PHE A 583 14.51 -7.27 13.72
C PHE A 583 15.98 -7.07 13.34
N ARG A 584 16.84 -8.06 13.64
CA ARG A 584 18.26 -8.02 13.26
C ARG A 584 18.46 -8.10 11.75
N ALA A 585 17.63 -8.86 11.04
CA ALA A 585 17.65 -8.91 9.58
C ALA A 585 17.29 -7.54 8.98
N LEU A 586 16.25 -6.89 9.48
CA LEU A 586 15.85 -5.54 9.04
C LEU A 586 16.90 -4.48 9.37
N ASN A 587 17.57 -4.52 10.52
CA ASN A 587 18.70 -3.62 10.82
C ASN A 587 19.81 -3.73 9.77
N ARG A 588 20.09 -4.94 9.32
CA ARG A 588 21.07 -5.22 8.27
C ARG A 588 20.66 -4.62 6.93
N GLN A 589 19.39 -4.81 6.53
CA GLN A 589 18.86 -4.29 5.29
C GLN A 589 18.72 -2.75 5.33
N ALA A 590 18.31 -2.16 6.46
CA ALA A 590 18.20 -0.72 6.62
C ALA A 590 19.58 -0.03 6.49
N ALA A 591 20.63 -0.59 7.11
CA ALA A 591 21.98 -0.07 6.97
C ALA A 591 22.48 -0.13 5.51
N ALA A 592 22.21 -1.23 4.80
CA ALA A 592 22.56 -1.40 3.40
C ALA A 592 21.75 -0.43 2.51
N PHE A 593 20.47 -0.27 2.77
CA PHE A 593 19.60 0.68 2.06
C PHE A 593 20.09 2.12 2.22
N ALA A 594 20.34 2.57 3.46
CA ALA A 594 20.83 3.93 3.73
C ALA A 594 22.16 4.20 3.01
N LEU A 595 23.11 3.26 3.04
CA LEU A 595 24.38 3.36 2.31
C LEU A 595 24.15 3.49 0.79
N LEU A 596 23.31 2.63 0.21
CA LEU A 596 23.10 2.60 -1.23
C LEU A 596 22.26 3.80 -1.72
N ALA A 597 21.34 4.30 -0.89
CA ALA A 597 20.59 5.52 -1.14
C ALA A 597 21.54 6.73 -1.23
N ASP A 598 22.40 6.92 -0.21
CA ASP A 598 23.42 7.99 -0.20
C ASP A 598 24.34 7.93 -1.44
N LEU A 599 24.90 6.77 -1.73
CA LEU A 599 25.81 6.61 -2.86
C LEU A 599 25.09 6.83 -4.20
N SER A 600 23.83 6.43 -4.33
CA SER A 600 23.04 6.66 -5.54
C SER A 600 22.76 8.15 -5.74
N MET A 601 22.38 8.87 -4.68
CA MET A 601 22.16 10.32 -4.72
C MET A 601 23.45 11.09 -5.01
N MET A 602 24.55 10.72 -4.36
CA MET A 602 25.86 11.34 -4.55
C MET A 602 26.39 11.20 -5.97
N LEU A 603 26.21 9.99 -6.57
CA LEU A 603 26.74 9.70 -7.92
C LEU A 603 25.88 10.24 -9.05
N LEU A 604 24.57 10.27 -8.87
CA LEU A 604 23.62 10.62 -9.92
C LEU A 604 23.02 12.02 -9.75
N GLY A 605 22.96 12.57 -8.53
CA GLY A 605 22.32 13.86 -8.29
C GLY A 605 20.93 13.93 -8.95
N GLY A 606 20.69 14.99 -9.73
CA GLY A 606 19.42 15.18 -10.46
C GLY A 606 19.13 14.14 -11.54
N GLU A 607 20.14 13.38 -12.04
CA GLU A 607 19.90 12.29 -12.96
C GLU A 607 19.12 11.13 -12.34
N LEU A 608 19.11 11.00 -11.03
CA LEU A 608 18.38 9.94 -10.33
C LEU A 608 16.88 9.95 -10.68
N LYS A 609 16.30 11.14 -10.90
CA LYS A 609 14.92 11.30 -11.40
C LYS A 609 14.68 10.62 -12.76
N ARG A 610 15.70 10.54 -13.61
CA ARG A 610 15.64 9.91 -14.93
C ARG A 610 16.02 8.42 -14.89
N ARG A 611 16.67 7.96 -13.83
CA ARG A 611 17.07 6.57 -13.60
C ARG A 611 15.99 5.80 -12.87
N GLU A 612 14.76 5.85 -13.39
CA GLU A 612 13.55 5.33 -12.76
C GLU A 612 13.67 3.87 -12.29
N ARG A 613 14.35 2.99 -13.05
CA ARG A 613 14.55 1.60 -12.65
C ARG A 613 15.44 1.44 -11.42
N LEU A 614 16.40 2.33 -11.23
CA LEU A 614 17.27 2.34 -10.06
C LEU A 614 16.49 2.89 -8.85
N SER A 615 15.76 3.97 -9.06
CA SER A 615 14.82 4.53 -8.08
C SER A 615 13.79 3.49 -7.63
N ALA A 616 13.20 2.75 -8.58
CA ALA A 616 12.23 1.69 -8.28
C ALA A 616 12.81 0.59 -7.38
N ARG A 617 14.03 0.10 -7.67
CA ARG A 617 14.67 -0.92 -6.82
C ARG A 617 14.95 -0.44 -5.40
N LEU A 618 15.39 0.82 -5.24
CA LEU A 618 15.52 1.42 -3.92
C LEU A 618 14.15 1.58 -3.23
N GLY A 619 13.12 1.95 -4.01
CA GLY A 619 11.73 1.99 -3.53
C GLY A 619 11.21 0.62 -3.08
N ASP A 620 11.54 -0.45 -3.82
CA ASP A 620 11.16 -1.82 -3.45
C ASP A 620 11.83 -2.25 -2.13
N VAL A 621 13.11 -1.93 -1.93
CA VAL A 621 13.80 -2.21 -0.66
C VAL A 621 13.09 -1.51 0.51
N LEU A 622 12.82 -0.21 0.38
CA LEU A 622 12.09 0.56 1.40
C LEU A 622 10.71 -0.03 1.67
N SER A 623 9.98 -0.36 0.61
CA SER A 623 8.63 -0.92 0.69
C SER A 623 8.60 -2.25 1.44
N HIS A 624 9.47 -3.17 1.09
CA HIS A 624 9.51 -4.49 1.74
C HIS A 624 9.98 -4.41 3.19
N MET A 625 10.87 -3.48 3.53
CA MET A 625 11.21 -3.20 4.94
C MET A 625 10.00 -2.63 5.71
N TYR A 626 9.19 -1.78 5.08
CA TYR A 626 7.97 -1.28 5.70
C TYR A 626 6.93 -2.38 5.93
N LEU A 627 6.67 -3.22 4.92
CA LEU A 627 5.75 -4.34 5.02
C LEU A 627 6.18 -5.32 6.13
N ALA A 628 7.47 -5.64 6.20
CA ALA A 628 8.04 -6.47 7.26
C ALA A 628 7.90 -5.82 8.65
N SER A 629 8.12 -4.49 8.75
CA SER A 629 7.91 -3.74 10.00
C SER A 629 6.46 -3.83 10.48
N ALA A 630 5.51 -3.75 9.55
CA ALA A 630 4.08 -3.87 9.86
C ALA A 630 3.71 -5.28 10.35
N ALA A 631 4.24 -6.32 9.72
CA ALA A 631 4.05 -7.70 10.16
C ALA A 631 4.63 -7.95 11.56
N LEU A 632 5.82 -7.42 11.86
CA LEU A 632 6.42 -7.47 13.19
C LEU A 632 5.58 -6.75 14.24
N LYS A 633 5.10 -5.54 13.92
CA LYS A 633 4.25 -4.75 14.83
C LYS A 633 2.95 -5.50 15.15
N ARG A 634 2.24 -6.00 14.13
CA ARG A 634 1.00 -6.76 14.33
C ARG A 634 1.23 -8.03 15.17
N TYR A 635 2.27 -8.80 14.85
CA TYR A 635 2.60 -10.02 15.61
C TYR A 635 2.90 -9.70 17.06
N HIS A 636 3.62 -8.61 17.34
CA HIS A 636 3.88 -8.12 18.69
C HIS A 636 2.58 -7.65 19.40
N ASP A 637 1.72 -6.88 18.72
CA ASP A 637 0.46 -6.36 19.27
C ASP A 637 -0.55 -7.46 19.64
N LEU A 638 -0.38 -8.65 19.06
CA LEU A 638 -1.14 -9.85 19.36
C LEU A 638 -0.44 -10.75 20.38
N ASP A 639 0.55 -10.24 21.13
CA ASP A 639 1.33 -10.99 22.11
C ASP A 639 2.11 -12.18 21.52
N SER A 640 2.45 -12.11 20.25
CA SER A 640 3.28 -13.09 19.53
C SER A 640 2.79 -14.55 19.66
N PRO A 641 1.53 -14.86 19.35
CA PRO A 641 0.95 -16.18 19.61
C PRO A 641 1.49 -17.25 18.66
N ASP A 642 1.71 -18.46 19.16
CA ASP A 642 2.28 -19.57 18.39
C ASP A 642 1.42 -19.95 17.18
N HIS A 643 0.09 -19.90 17.28
CA HIS A 643 -0.81 -20.27 16.19
C HIS A 643 -0.70 -19.35 14.97
N LEU A 644 -0.23 -18.10 15.12
CA LEU A 644 0.01 -17.16 14.01
C LEU A 644 1.40 -17.26 13.39
N GLN A 645 2.32 -18.07 13.95
CA GLN A 645 3.68 -18.20 13.43
C GLN A 645 3.74 -18.57 11.94
N PRO A 646 2.92 -19.48 11.39
CA PRO A 646 2.95 -19.80 9.95
C PRO A 646 2.76 -18.58 9.07
N LEU A 647 1.74 -17.75 9.35
CA LEU A 647 1.44 -16.52 8.60
C LEU A 647 2.52 -15.47 8.79
N PHE A 648 2.98 -15.28 10.02
CA PHE A 648 4.02 -14.31 10.36
C PHE A 648 5.36 -14.65 9.72
N THR A 649 5.83 -15.88 9.84
CA THR A 649 7.13 -16.29 9.29
C THR A 649 7.14 -16.24 7.77
N TRP A 650 6.04 -16.67 7.13
CA TRP A 650 5.88 -16.56 5.68
C TRP A 650 5.97 -15.10 5.23
N ALA A 651 5.23 -14.20 5.87
CA ALA A 651 5.22 -12.77 5.55
C ALA A 651 6.61 -12.12 5.73
N MET A 652 7.34 -12.53 6.76
CA MET A 652 8.71 -12.05 7.00
C MET A 652 9.69 -12.54 5.95
N GLU A 653 9.69 -13.84 5.62
CA GLU A 653 10.60 -14.40 4.62
C GLU A 653 10.30 -13.88 3.22
N GLU A 654 9.03 -13.71 2.87
CA GLU A 654 8.62 -13.06 1.62
C GLU A 654 9.17 -11.63 1.54
N SER A 655 8.92 -10.80 2.55
CA SER A 655 9.35 -9.41 2.53
C SER A 655 10.87 -9.26 2.55
N LEU A 656 11.58 -10.03 3.37
CA LEU A 656 13.04 -9.97 3.45
C LEU A 656 13.70 -10.51 2.18
N GLY A 657 13.15 -11.57 1.59
CA GLY A 657 13.62 -12.18 0.36
C GLY A 657 13.51 -11.21 -0.83
N GLU A 658 12.36 -10.55 -0.97
CA GLU A 658 12.10 -9.55 -2.00
C GLU A 658 12.98 -8.30 -1.82
N SER A 659 13.19 -7.84 -0.58
CA SER A 659 14.11 -6.75 -0.26
C SER A 659 15.55 -7.10 -0.67
N GLU A 660 16.05 -8.30 -0.32
CA GLU A 660 17.39 -8.76 -0.72
C GLU A 660 17.48 -8.96 -2.24
N ARG A 661 16.42 -9.38 -2.91
CA ARG A 661 16.36 -9.46 -4.38
C ARG A 661 16.51 -8.08 -5.00
N ALA A 662 15.76 -7.09 -4.51
CA ALA A 662 15.85 -5.72 -4.99
C ALA A 662 17.23 -5.09 -4.78
N LEU A 663 17.87 -5.34 -3.61
CA LEU A 663 19.26 -4.94 -3.34
C LEU A 663 20.25 -5.59 -4.32
N ASP A 664 20.10 -6.86 -4.62
CA ASP A 664 20.97 -7.60 -5.55
C ASP A 664 20.83 -7.10 -6.99
N GLU A 665 19.59 -6.85 -7.43
CA GLU A 665 19.30 -6.25 -8.73
C GLU A 665 19.83 -4.81 -8.83
N LEU A 666 19.74 -4.03 -7.75
CA LEU A 666 20.31 -2.68 -7.67
C LEU A 666 21.83 -2.72 -7.87
N LEU A 667 22.56 -3.58 -7.14
CA LEU A 667 23.99 -3.73 -7.20
C LEU A 667 24.46 -4.24 -8.58
N SER A 668 23.73 -5.16 -9.18
CA SER A 668 23.98 -5.68 -10.53
C SER A 668 23.83 -4.62 -11.62
N ASN A 669 23.00 -3.61 -11.39
CA ASN A 669 22.71 -2.51 -12.32
C ASN A 669 23.26 -1.16 -11.83
N PHE A 670 24.19 -1.18 -10.87
CA PHE A 670 24.75 0.05 -10.30
C PHE A 670 25.49 0.86 -11.39
N PRO A 671 25.38 2.21 -11.39
CA PRO A 671 25.93 3.06 -12.45
C PRO A 671 27.43 2.85 -12.70
N ASN A 672 28.19 2.67 -11.62
CA ASN A 672 29.60 2.31 -11.67
C ASN A 672 29.73 0.82 -11.32
N LYS A 673 30.06 -0.01 -12.31
CA LYS A 673 30.14 -1.47 -12.15
C LYS A 673 31.21 -1.93 -11.16
N VAL A 674 32.35 -1.24 -11.10
CA VAL A 674 33.43 -1.58 -10.15
C VAL A 674 32.95 -1.33 -8.72
N LEU A 675 32.36 -0.17 -8.50
CA LEU A 675 31.77 0.16 -7.19
C LEU A 675 30.61 -0.79 -6.85
N GLY A 676 29.77 -1.14 -7.80
CA GLY A 676 28.71 -2.11 -7.63
C GLY A 676 29.24 -3.49 -7.16
N CYS A 677 30.33 -3.98 -7.75
CA CYS A 677 30.97 -5.22 -7.31
C CYS A 677 31.55 -5.11 -5.89
N LEU A 678 32.20 -3.99 -5.55
CA LEU A 678 32.74 -3.76 -4.20
C LEU A 678 31.62 -3.69 -3.16
N LEU A 679 30.56 -2.96 -3.45
CA LEU A 679 29.38 -2.84 -2.58
C LEU A 679 28.68 -4.18 -2.41
N ARG A 680 28.65 -5.02 -3.44
CA ARG A 680 28.10 -6.38 -3.35
C ARG A 680 28.83 -7.23 -2.31
N VAL A 681 30.16 -7.13 -2.23
CA VAL A 681 30.95 -7.83 -1.19
C VAL A 681 30.62 -7.30 0.20
N ILE A 682 30.33 -6.02 0.35
CA ILE A 682 29.96 -5.40 1.63
C ILE A 682 28.54 -5.80 2.05
N VAL A 683 27.60 -5.75 1.13
CA VAL A 683 26.17 -6.05 1.39
C VAL A 683 25.92 -7.55 1.48
N PHE A 684 26.54 -8.35 0.63
CA PHE A 684 26.33 -9.79 0.52
C PHE A 684 27.66 -10.58 0.60
N PRO A 685 28.44 -10.47 1.70
CA PRO A 685 29.73 -11.18 1.81
C PRO A 685 29.60 -12.71 1.74
N PHE A 686 28.44 -13.24 2.10
CA PHE A 686 28.12 -14.68 2.08
C PHE A 686 26.92 -14.99 1.15
N GLY A 687 26.60 -14.11 0.21
CA GLY A 687 25.39 -14.20 -0.60
C GLY A 687 24.12 -13.72 0.12
N ARG A 688 22.97 -13.84 -0.56
CA ARG A 688 21.66 -13.54 0.01
C ARG A 688 21.33 -14.52 1.12
N ARG A 689 20.74 -14.05 2.21
CA ARG A 689 20.34 -14.86 3.37
C ARG A 689 18.87 -15.22 3.38
N HIS A 690 18.06 -14.37 2.77
CA HIS A 690 16.63 -14.57 2.60
C HIS A 690 16.31 -14.70 1.11
N THR A 691 15.67 -15.80 0.74
CA THR A 691 15.34 -16.11 -0.67
C THR A 691 13.84 -16.22 -0.91
N GLY A 692 13.05 -15.93 0.11
CA GLY A 692 11.61 -16.11 0.15
C GLY A 692 11.19 -17.30 1.03
N PRO A 693 9.88 -17.54 1.15
CA PRO A 693 9.34 -18.68 1.90
C PRO A 693 9.83 -20.02 1.35
N SER A 694 9.97 -21.00 2.23
CA SER A 694 10.29 -22.38 1.85
C SER A 694 9.03 -23.19 1.57
N ASP A 695 9.17 -24.33 0.86
CA ASP A 695 8.06 -25.26 0.58
C ASP A 695 7.32 -25.70 1.88
N ALA A 696 8.07 -25.84 2.98
CA ALA A 696 7.48 -26.17 4.27
C ALA A 696 6.60 -25.04 4.82
N MET A 697 7.03 -23.79 4.67
CA MET A 697 6.23 -22.62 5.08
C MET A 697 4.99 -22.48 4.18
N ASP A 698 5.13 -22.74 2.89
CA ASP A 698 4.00 -22.74 1.96
C ASP A 698 2.97 -23.80 2.35
N ALA A 699 3.41 -25.02 2.68
CA ALA A 699 2.51 -26.07 3.14
C ALA A 699 1.78 -25.69 4.46
N GLU A 700 2.46 -25.04 5.40
CA GLU A 700 1.86 -24.58 6.66
C GLU A 700 0.79 -23.51 6.42
N VAL A 701 1.06 -22.49 5.59
CA VAL A 701 0.09 -21.43 5.27
C VAL A 701 -1.08 -21.97 4.46
N ALA A 702 -0.83 -22.85 3.48
CA ALA A 702 -1.88 -23.54 2.72
C ALA A 702 -2.81 -24.34 3.65
N ALA A 703 -2.24 -24.99 4.66
CA ALA A 703 -3.04 -25.69 5.67
C ALA A 703 -3.89 -24.73 6.51
N VAL A 704 -3.40 -23.53 6.82
CA VAL A 704 -4.17 -22.51 7.59
C VAL A 704 -5.44 -22.11 6.85
N ILE A 705 -5.34 -21.74 5.56
CA ILE A 705 -6.53 -21.27 4.80
C ILE A 705 -7.52 -22.40 4.46
N GLY A 706 -7.08 -23.65 4.57
CA GLY A 706 -7.92 -24.83 4.44
C GLY A 706 -8.61 -25.29 5.74
N ARG A 707 -8.44 -24.58 6.87
CA ARG A 707 -9.04 -24.96 8.16
C ARG A 707 -10.52 -24.65 8.25
N ALA A 708 -11.19 -25.30 9.20
CA ALA A 708 -12.61 -25.09 9.46
C ALA A 708 -12.87 -23.71 10.11
N LYS A 709 -14.09 -23.21 9.93
CA LYS A 709 -14.60 -22.04 10.62
C LYS A 709 -14.45 -22.22 12.14
N GLY A 710 -14.00 -21.19 12.82
CA GLY A 710 -13.70 -21.19 14.26
C GLY A 710 -12.27 -21.55 14.62
N ASP A 711 -11.40 -21.92 13.66
CA ASP A 711 -9.95 -21.99 13.92
C ASP A 711 -9.39 -20.59 14.18
N PRO A 712 -8.69 -20.35 15.31
CA PRO A 712 -8.28 -19.01 15.72
C PRO A 712 -7.34 -18.35 14.72
N THR A 713 -6.52 -19.09 13.99
CA THR A 713 -5.61 -18.56 12.97
C THR A 713 -6.38 -18.10 11.75
N LEU A 714 -7.33 -18.91 11.29
CA LEU A 714 -8.17 -18.59 10.14
C LEU A 714 -9.09 -17.40 10.45
N GLU A 715 -9.68 -17.36 11.66
CA GLU A 715 -10.57 -16.27 12.06
C GLU A 715 -9.80 -14.92 12.15
N GLU A 716 -8.57 -14.93 12.66
CA GLU A 716 -7.71 -13.72 12.66
C GLU A 716 -7.35 -13.30 11.24
N LEU A 717 -7.02 -14.25 10.35
CA LEU A 717 -6.71 -13.95 8.95
C LEU A 717 -7.90 -13.34 8.21
N LEU A 718 -9.11 -13.88 8.44
CA LEU A 718 -10.34 -13.49 7.75
C LEU A 718 -11.17 -12.44 8.49
N ALA A 719 -10.64 -11.85 9.58
CA ALA A 719 -11.34 -10.82 10.34
C ALA A 719 -11.80 -9.66 9.44
N GLY A 720 -13.08 -9.28 9.55
CA GLY A 720 -13.71 -8.24 8.72
C GLY A 720 -14.10 -8.68 7.30
N CYS A 721 -13.97 -9.96 6.94
CA CYS A 721 -14.46 -10.48 5.67
C CYS A 721 -15.98 -10.78 5.78
N TYR A 722 -16.75 -10.37 4.76
CA TYR A 722 -18.15 -10.75 4.67
C TYR A 722 -18.28 -12.25 4.35
N ARG A 723 -19.16 -12.95 5.07
CA ARG A 723 -19.41 -14.40 4.93
C ARG A 723 -20.90 -14.64 4.81
N PRO A 724 -21.44 -14.81 3.58
CA PRO A 724 -22.87 -15.07 3.39
C PRO A 724 -23.29 -16.38 4.06
N GLN A 725 -24.44 -16.36 4.75
CA GLN A 725 -24.99 -17.52 5.45
C GLN A 725 -25.93 -18.36 4.57
N SER A 726 -26.50 -17.76 3.52
CA SER A 726 -27.46 -18.44 2.65
C SER A 726 -26.76 -19.42 1.69
N ALA A 727 -27.23 -20.64 1.61
CA ALA A 727 -26.79 -21.62 0.62
C ALA A 727 -27.26 -21.28 -0.83
N GLU A 728 -28.05 -20.23 -1.01
CA GLU A 728 -28.40 -19.69 -2.34
C GLU A 728 -27.27 -18.75 -2.88
N ASP A 729 -26.50 -18.12 -1.99
CA ASP A 729 -25.31 -17.38 -2.37
C ASP A 729 -24.19 -18.36 -2.73
N PRO A 730 -23.45 -18.17 -3.83
CA PRO A 730 -22.43 -19.11 -4.28
C PRO A 730 -21.28 -19.30 -3.27
N VAL A 731 -20.92 -18.27 -2.49
CA VAL A 731 -19.92 -18.37 -1.42
C VAL A 731 -20.51 -19.09 -0.21
N GLY A 732 -21.77 -18.81 0.13
CA GLY A 732 -22.49 -19.54 1.19
C GLY A 732 -22.70 -21.02 0.84
N ALA A 733 -22.97 -21.32 -0.43
CA ALA A 733 -23.05 -22.72 -0.92
C ALA A 733 -21.70 -23.44 -0.77
N LEU A 734 -20.60 -22.76 -1.08
CA LEU A 734 -19.23 -23.29 -0.89
C LEU A 734 -18.96 -23.60 0.58
N GLN A 735 -19.29 -22.68 1.48
CA GLN A 735 -19.13 -22.88 2.93
C GLN A 735 -19.96 -24.07 3.40
N HIS A 736 -21.23 -24.18 2.97
CA HIS A 736 -22.12 -25.26 3.32
C HIS A 736 -21.59 -26.64 2.82
N ALA A 737 -21.09 -26.69 1.59
CA ALA A 737 -20.50 -27.91 1.05
C ALA A 737 -19.23 -28.33 1.83
N TYR A 738 -18.37 -27.33 2.16
CA TYR A 738 -17.17 -27.56 2.97
C TYR A 738 -17.53 -28.16 4.35
N ASP A 739 -18.52 -27.60 5.04
CA ASP A 739 -18.98 -28.09 6.36
C ASP A 739 -19.56 -29.50 6.30
N LEU A 740 -20.42 -29.80 5.29
CA LEU A 740 -20.99 -31.12 5.08
C LEU A 740 -19.92 -32.17 4.75
N LEU A 741 -18.95 -31.84 3.92
CA LEU A 741 -17.85 -32.76 3.58
C LEU A 741 -16.98 -33.04 4.80
N GLY A 742 -16.66 -32.01 5.62
CA GLY A 742 -15.97 -32.20 6.88
C GLY A 742 -16.70 -33.10 7.85
N ALA A 743 -18.01 -32.90 8.05
CA ALA A 743 -18.87 -33.71 8.91
C ALA A 743 -19.00 -35.16 8.40
N SER A 744 -19.04 -35.36 7.08
CA SER A 744 -19.16 -36.68 6.46
C SER A 744 -17.84 -37.44 6.31
N HIS A 745 -16.68 -36.83 6.61
CA HIS A 745 -15.36 -37.44 6.42
C HIS A 745 -15.21 -38.85 7.06
N PRO A 746 -15.66 -39.11 8.30
CA PRO A 746 -15.60 -40.44 8.88
C PRO A 746 -16.38 -41.49 8.05
N LEU A 747 -17.54 -41.10 7.50
CA LEU A 747 -18.37 -41.96 6.66
C LEU A 747 -17.75 -42.21 5.28
N GLN A 748 -17.14 -41.18 4.69
CA GLN A 748 -16.36 -41.31 3.45
C GLN A 748 -15.19 -42.30 3.63
N LYS A 749 -14.46 -42.21 4.75
CA LYS A 749 -13.39 -43.15 5.09
C LYS A 749 -13.90 -44.57 5.28
N LYS A 750 -15.08 -44.75 5.94
CA LYS A 750 -15.75 -46.02 6.12
C LYS A 750 -16.11 -46.65 4.75
N LEU A 751 -16.74 -45.88 3.87
CA LEU A 751 -17.09 -46.29 2.52
C LEU A 751 -15.85 -46.66 1.69
N HIS A 752 -14.84 -45.82 1.68
CA HIS A 752 -13.60 -46.07 0.95
C HIS A 752 -12.90 -47.36 1.42
N THR A 753 -12.83 -47.59 2.73
CA THR A 753 -12.24 -48.79 3.31
C THR A 753 -12.99 -50.04 2.87
N ALA A 754 -14.34 -50.00 2.86
CA ALA A 754 -15.17 -51.11 2.45
C ALA A 754 -15.05 -51.40 0.93
N LEU A 755 -14.93 -50.38 0.09
CA LEU A 755 -14.66 -50.53 -1.34
C LEU A 755 -13.25 -51.14 -1.57
N LYS A 756 -12.25 -50.66 -0.89
CA LYS A 756 -10.83 -51.10 -1.01
C LYS A 756 -10.67 -52.57 -0.53
N SER A 757 -11.38 -52.95 0.51
CA SER A 757 -11.35 -54.33 1.03
C SER A 757 -12.18 -55.31 0.20
N GLY A 758 -12.97 -54.84 -0.77
CA GLY A 758 -13.86 -55.63 -1.54
C GLY A 758 -15.12 -56.07 -0.79
N GLN A 759 -15.40 -55.55 0.40
CA GLN A 759 -16.62 -55.76 1.17
C GLN A 759 -17.84 -55.15 0.45
N VAL A 760 -17.64 -54.05 -0.23
CA VAL A 760 -18.61 -53.42 -1.13
C VAL A 760 -18.07 -53.50 -2.56
N LYS A 761 -18.88 -54.05 -3.46
CA LYS A 761 -18.56 -54.16 -4.90
C LYS A 761 -19.78 -53.63 -5.67
N PRO A 762 -19.75 -52.34 -6.07
CA PRO A 762 -20.85 -51.79 -6.87
C PRO A 762 -21.04 -52.55 -8.16
N ALA A 763 -22.29 -52.86 -8.53
CA ALA A 763 -22.62 -53.39 -9.84
C ALA A 763 -22.39 -52.35 -10.94
N ALA A 764 -22.33 -52.74 -12.20
CA ALA A 764 -22.17 -51.81 -13.32
C ALA A 764 -23.31 -50.76 -13.32
N GLY A 765 -22.97 -49.50 -13.13
CA GLY A 765 -23.90 -48.37 -13.05
C GLY A 765 -24.53 -48.13 -11.66
N GLU A 766 -24.19 -48.92 -10.65
CA GLU A 766 -24.66 -48.71 -9.27
C GLU A 766 -23.72 -47.72 -8.57
N HIS A 767 -24.33 -46.74 -7.85
CA HIS A 767 -23.56 -45.80 -7.07
C HIS A 767 -22.96 -46.47 -5.83
N ALA A 768 -21.72 -46.11 -5.47
CA ALA A 768 -20.99 -46.76 -4.37
C ALA A 768 -21.71 -46.63 -3.02
N ILE A 769 -22.42 -45.52 -2.77
CA ILE A 769 -23.21 -45.31 -1.55
C ILE A 769 -24.39 -46.34 -1.50
N ASP A 770 -25.06 -46.57 -2.64
CA ASP A 770 -26.19 -47.48 -2.72
C ASP A 770 -25.73 -48.94 -2.54
N ALA A 771 -24.61 -49.30 -3.17
CA ALA A 771 -24.00 -50.61 -2.97
C ALA A 771 -23.56 -50.84 -1.51
N ALA A 772 -23.05 -49.83 -0.83
CA ALA A 772 -22.66 -49.90 0.58
C ALA A 772 -23.89 -50.00 1.52
N LEU A 773 -24.99 -49.36 1.16
CA LEU A 773 -26.27 -49.46 1.86
C LEU A 773 -26.86 -50.88 1.70
N HIS A 774 -26.89 -51.40 0.48
CA HIS A 774 -27.34 -52.75 0.19
C HIS A 774 -26.49 -53.82 0.88
N ALA A 775 -25.18 -53.60 0.97
CA ALA A 775 -24.24 -54.48 1.66
C ALA A 775 -24.31 -54.36 3.21
N GLY A 776 -25.16 -53.49 3.76
CA GLY A 776 -25.26 -53.23 5.20
C GLY A 776 -24.05 -52.56 5.83
N VAL A 777 -23.15 -52.02 5.03
CA VAL A 777 -21.98 -51.26 5.49
C VAL A 777 -22.41 -49.89 5.99
N LEU A 778 -23.32 -49.22 5.31
CA LEU A 778 -23.91 -47.95 5.70
C LEU A 778 -25.32 -48.13 6.22
N GLN A 779 -25.71 -47.35 7.23
CA GLN A 779 -27.09 -47.20 7.65
C GLN A 779 -27.80 -46.18 6.73
N PRO A 780 -29.14 -46.21 6.61
CA PRO A 780 -29.88 -45.26 5.77
C PRO A 780 -29.57 -43.80 6.02
N ALA A 781 -29.43 -43.37 7.29
CA ALA A 781 -29.09 -42.05 7.67
C ALA A 781 -27.63 -41.67 7.26
N GLU A 782 -26.67 -42.59 7.40
CA GLU A 782 -25.30 -42.44 6.97
C GLU A 782 -25.20 -42.26 5.43
N ALA A 783 -25.95 -43.08 4.69
CA ALA A 783 -26.04 -42.98 3.23
C ALA A 783 -26.67 -41.66 2.79
N GLN A 784 -27.69 -41.15 3.51
CA GLN A 784 -28.29 -39.86 3.22
C GLN A 784 -27.29 -38.71 3.46
N THR A 785 -26.56 -38.74 4.58
CA THR A 785 -25.51 -37.76 4.87
C THR A 785 -24.44 -37.69 3.76
N LEU A 786 -24.03 -38.85 3.24
CA LEU A 786 -23.07 -38.89 2.12
C LEU A 786 -23.67 -38.35 0.82
N ARG A 787 -24.94 -38.63 0.52
CA ARG A 787 -25.63 -38.11 -0.67
C ARG A 787 -25.78 -36.59 -0.58
N ASP A 788 -26.13 -36.06 0.60
CA ASP A 788 -26.29 -34.63 0.82
C ASP A 788 -24.93 -33.89 0.63
N ALA A 789 -23.84 -34.45 1.18
CA ALA A 789 -22.50 -33.93 0.99
C ALA A 789 -22.05 -33.96 -0.48
N GLU A 790 -22.37 -35.04 -1.22
CA GLU A 790 -22.03 -35.16 -2.64
C GLU A 790 -22.88 -34.22 -3.51
N ALA A 791 -24.15 -34.03 -3.19
CA ALA A 791 -25.03 -33.07 -3.86
C ALA A 791 -24.53 -31.60 -3.64
N ALA A 792 -24.13 -31.26 -2.40
CA ALA A 792 -23.56 -29.96 -2.09
C ALA A 792 -22.23 -29.75 -2.82
N ARG A 793 -21.32 -30.74 -2.83
CA ARG A 793 -20.10 -30.73 -3.62
C ARG A 793 -20.40 -30.46 -5.10
N ARG A 794 -21.36 -31.16 -5.66
CA ARG A 794 -21.75 -31.05 -7.08
C ARG A 794 -22.21 -29.63 -7.39
N LYS A 795 -23.10 -29.06 -6.57
CA LYS A 795 -23.58 -27.67 -6.71
C LYS A 795 -22.43 -26.67 -6.78
N VAL A 796 -21.38 -26.84 -5.96
CA VAL A 796 -20.21 -25.95 -5.91
C VAL A 796 -19.32 -26.08 -7.12
N ILE A 797 -19.08 -27.30 -7.61
CA ILE A 797 -18.15 -27.53 -8.72
C ILE A 797 -18.76 -27.31 -10.10
N ASP A 798 -20.10 -27.33 -10.20
CA ASP A 798 -20.79 -27.03 -11.45
C ASP A 798 -20.61 -25.59 -11.87
N VAL A 799 -20.68 -25.35 -13.18
CA VAL A 799 -20.59 -24.03 -13.81
C VAL A 799 -21.92 -23.66 -14.44
N ASP A 800 -22.13 -22.38 -14.63
CA ASP A 800 -23.32 -21.86 -15.31
C ASP A 800 -23.28 -22.15 -16.79
N ASP A 801 -24.45 -22.38 -17.39
CA ASP A 801 -24.69 -22.44 -18.81
C ASP A 801 -25.95 -21.63 -19.17
N PHE A 802 -26.02 -21.14 -20.39
CA PHE A 802 -27.10 -20.26 -20.84
C PHE A 802 -27.57 -20.70 -22.24
N SER A 803 -28.87 -20.65 -22.45
CA SER A 803 -29.42 -20.72 -23.79
C SER A 803 -29.00 -19.50 -24.65
N LYS A 804 -29.12 -19.64 -25.97
CA LYS A 804 -28.85 -18.54 -26.89
C LYS A 804 -29.74 -17.35 -26.61
N GLU A 805 -31.00 -17.58 -26.27
CA GLU A 805 -32.01 -16.58 -25.96
C GLU A 805 -31.67 -15.77 -24.71
N GLU A 806 -31.20 -16.44 -23.63
CA GLU A 806 -30.76 -15.81 -22.40
C GLU A 806 -29.55 -14.90 -22.65
N LEU A 807 -28.56 -15.34 -23.41
CA LEU A 807 -27.37 -14.52 -23.76
C LEU A 807 -27.77 -13.29 -24.62
N THR A 808 -28.71 -13.46 -25.59
CA THR A 808 -29.13 -12.36 -26.45
C THR A 808 -29.94 -11.32 -25.70
N GLN A 809 -30.73 -11.71 -24.72
CA GLN A 809 -31.47 -10.77 -23.85
C GLN A 809 -30.52 -9.97 -22.95
N ALA A 810 -29.43 -10.56 -22.47
CA ALA A 810 -28.40 -9.89 -21.70
C ALA A 810 -27.67 -8.82 -22.56
N GLU A 811 -27.33 -9.14 -23.84
CA GLU A 811 -26.74 -8.17 -24.77
C GLU A 811 -27.67 -7.01 -25.10
N GLY A 812 -28.98 -7.25 -25.18
CA GLY A 812 -30.00 -6.21 -25.46
C GLY A 812 -30.18 -5.21 -24.32
N LYS A 813 -29.84 -5.57 -23.08
CA LYS A 813 -29.86 -4.63 -21.94
C LYS A 813 -28.62 -3.72 -21.88
N VAL A 814 -27.55 -4.08 -22.54
CA VAL A 814 -26.29 -3.28 -22.61
C VAL A 814 -26.32 -2.29 -23.81
N ARG A 815 -27.22 -2.50 -24.75
CA ARG A 815 -27.47 -1.55 -25.87
C ARG A 815 -28.53 -0.53 -25.50
#